data_c0d75bf2c9e5cc8f7f54f76b9b63528a
#
_entry.id   c0d75bf2c9e5cc8f7f54f76b9b63528a
#
_cell.length_a   1.000
_cell.length_b   1.000
_cell.length_c   1.000
_cell.angle_alpha   90.00
_cell.angle_beta   90.00
_cell.angle_gamma   90.00
#
_symmetry.space_group_name_H-M   'P 1'
#
loop_
_entity.id
_entity.type
_entity.pdbx_description
1 polymer ?
#
loop_
_entity_poly.entity_id
_entity_poly.type
_entity_poly.pdbx_seq_one_letter_code
_entity_poly.pdbx_strand_id
1 'polypeptide(L)'
;MAGSGTGAEKQRLAAADAGNEQWRAWGPYVAERAWGTVREDYSDGGDAWSYLPYEHARSRAYRWNEDGMAAVCDLDQTWCLGLALWNGVDPTLKERMFGLSGPQGNHGEDVKDYWWYVDSTPTHSWMTWRYHYPQARFPYEDLVAENGRRGHGDPEYELVDTGVFDGGRFWAVTVDYAKAGVDDLCMRITLANRGPDEATLHVLPTLWFRNTWAWDAPGAAVPTITGGAGSLFAEHADVGALTLTGDGDPETLVCDNETNARLLFGTPGRSAFPKDGINDNVVSHAETVNPDGVGTKGSLHYTITVPAGEERVVKVRLAAGKRLPTIDTSYDEILERRKAEADAFFADLTPAGTTADEALVLRQSIAGLLWGKQYFHYNVERWLHGDPAGPVPPASRLTGRNAGWEHFNARDVISMPDPWEYPWFAAWDLAFHCVPLAHVDPQFAKRQLILMLREWYMHPSGKLAAYEWKFDDVNPPVHAWAALRVFLIDGGQDFEFLSRIFTKLLLNFTWWVNRKDSEGNNVFEGGFLGLDNIGPIDRSAVLPNGAHLEQADGTAWMAMYSLNLLEIALRLAQHDRAYEDLATKFFEHFAYIAAAIVEQGLWDEDDKFFYDVLHFGDGATERLRVRSVVGLLPLAATMTLGEDTLRALPEFAARFRWFLANKPRYTPVVGDVHMLDGHQGRLLAIVHRDRLVPILATVLSEDEFLSPHGLRALSRRHLAEPFTLHLDGASYSVDYEPGESQTGLFGGNSNWRGPVWFPVNYLLVEALRRFADFYGDDLRVEYPAGSG
;
A
#
# COMPACT_ATOMS: atom_id res chain seq x y z
N MET A 1 12.44 22.25 8.30
CA MET A 1 12.82 23.40 7.49
C MET A 1 12.97 22.92 6.05
N ALA A 2 12.06 23.32 5.16
CA ALA A 2 12.17 23.02 3.74
C ALA A 2 13.40 23.76 3.19
N GLY A 3 14.43 23.03 2.82
CA GLY A 3 15.62 23.58 2.19
C GLY A 3 15.26 24.28 0.88
N SER A 4 15.74 25.49 0.67
CA SER A 4 15.52 26.29 -0.52
C SER A 4 15.98 25.53 -1.77
N GLY A 5 15.04 25.14 -2.63
CA GLY A 5 15.19 24.22 -3.74
C GLY A 5 16.21 24.65 -4.81
N THR A 6 17.40 24.11 -4.73
CA THR A 6 18.43 24.25 -5.77
C THR A 6 18.82 22.96 -6.47
N GLY A 7 18.32 21.77 -6.00
CA GLY A 7 18.61 20.48 -6.62
C GLY A 7 17.76 20.22 -7.89
N ALA A 8 18.34 19.55 -8.88
CA ALA A 8 17.70 19.27 -10.16
C ALA A 8 16.39 18.47 -10.02
N GLU A 9 16.32 17.51 -9.07
CA GLU A 9 15.11 16.73 -8.82
C GLU A 9 13.99 17.60 -8.22
N LYS A 10 14.32 18.51 -7.29
CA LYS A 10 13.35 19.47 -6.74
C LYS A 10 12.81 20.43 -7.80
N GLN A 11 13.65 20.82 -8.77
CA GLN A 11 13.19 21.62 -9.92
C GLN A 11 12.21 20.87 -10.82
N ARG A 12 12.48 19.57 -11.10
CA ARG A 12 11.55 18.72 -11.85
C ARG A 12 10.21 18.53 -11.12
N LEU A 13 10.26 18.34 -9.81
CA LEU A 13 9.03 18.29 -8.99
C LEU A 13 8.24 19.58 -9.10
N ALA A 14 8.90 20.73 -8.93
CA ALA A 14 8.25 22.04 -9.03
C ALA A 14 7.67 22.29 -10.44
N ALA A 15 8.38 21.90 -11.50
CA ALA A 15 7.89 21.99 -12.87
C ALA A 15 6.65 21.09 -13.12
N ALA A 16 6.67 19.88 -12.57
CA ALA A 16 5.54 18.95 -12.65
C ALA A 16 4.32 19.45 -11.85
N ASP A 17 4.55 20.03 -10.67
CA ASP A 17 3.48 20.56 -9.82
C ASP A 17 2.84 21.82 -10.42
N ALA A 18 3.65 22.65 -11.10
CA ALA A 18 3.16 23.81 -11.84
C ALA A 18 2.47 23.46 -13.18
N GLY A 19 2.51 22.19 -13.60
CA GLY A 19 1.96 21.75 -14.89
C GLY A 19 2.81 22.16 -16.11
N ASN A 20 4.03 22.65 -15.91
CA ASN A 20 4.91 23.10 -16.97
C ASN A 20 5.57 21.94 -17.73
N GLU A 21 6.00 20.91 -17.01
CA GLU A 21 6.62 19.69 -17.55
C GLU A 21 6.12 18.47 -16.78
N GLN A 22 5.60 17.47 -17.48
CA GLN A 22 4.94 16.31 -16.85
C GLN A 22 5.96 15.21 -16.49
N TRP A 23 6.95 15.53 -15.65
CA TRP A 23 8.00 14.57 -15.28
C TRP A 23 7.50 13.27 -14.63
N ARG A 24 6.26 13.27 -14.08
CA ARG A 24 5.61 12.07 -13.54
C ARG A 24 4.80 11.30 -14.60
N ALA A 25 4.80 11.74 -15.87
CA ALA A 25 4.01 11.09 -16.93
C ALA A 25 4.40 9.62 -17.16
N TRP A 26 5.66 9.29 -16.95
CA TRP A 26 6.18 7.93 -16.99
C TRP A 26 6.73 7.54 -15.62
N GLY A 27 6.42 6.32 -15.16
CA GLY A 27 6.90 5.81 -13.89
C GLY A 27 6.69 4.30 -13.77
N PRO A 28 7.09 3.70 -12.63
CA PRO A 28 7.01 2.28 -12.37
C PRO A 28 5.59 1.87 -11.95
N TYR A 29 4.58 2.28 -12.73
CA TYR A 29 3.17 2.10 -12.39
C TYR A 29 2.61 0.74 -12.81
N VAL A 30 3.49 -0.24 -13.02
CA VAL A 30 3.20 -1.63 -13.39
C VAL A 30 3.81 -2.56 -12.36
N ALA A 31 3.00 -3.39 -11.73
CA ALA A 31 3.49 -4.40 -10.79
C ALA A 31 4.14 -5.59 -11.50
N GLU A 32 4.95 -6.35 -10.78
CA GLU A 32 5.62 -7.54 -11.31
C GLU A 32 4.67 -8.72 -11.54
N ARG A 33 3.45 -8.65 -11.01
CA ARG A 33 2.39 -9.65 -11.25
C ARG A 33 1.00 -9.06 -11.05
N ALA A 34 0.02 -9.57 -11.80
CA ALA A 34 -1.39 -9.23 -11.67
C ALA A 34 -2.32 -10.46 -11.65
N TRP A 35 -1.78 -11.67 -11.73
CA TRP A 35 -2.56 -12.89 -11.59
C TRP A 35 -3.08 -13.04 -10.14
N GLY A 36 -4.19 -13.70 -9.95
CA GLY A 36 -4.87 -13.83 -8.67
C GLY A 36 -5.64 -12.59 -8.21
N THR A 37 -5.68 -11.50 -8.99
CA THR A 37 -6.39 -10.28 -8.62
C THR A 37 -7.91 -10.44 -8.61
N VAL A 38 -8.54 -9.89 -7.57
CA VAL A 38 -9.98 -10.00 -7.34
C VAL A 38 -10.83 -9.27 -8.38
N ARG A 39 -10.26 -8.34 -9.13
CA ARG A 39 -10.94 -7.64 -10.23
C ARG A 39 -11.26 -8.55 -11.41
N GLU A 40 -10.47 -9.60 -11.63
CA GLU A 40 -10.71 -10.60 -12.67
C GLU A 40 -11.47 -11.84 -12.16
N ASP A 41 -11.83 -11.88 -10.89
CA ASP A 41 -12.59 -12.98 -10.34
C ASP A 41 -14.04 -12.96 -10.81
N TYR A 42 -14.36 -13.91 -11.69
CA TYR A 42 -15.70 -14.16 -12.21
C TYR A 42 -16.28 -15.48 -11.63
N SER A 43 -15.65 -16.03 -10.60
CA SER A 43 -16.15 -17.23 -9.91
C SER A 43 -17.41 -16.93 -9.09
N ASP A 44 -18.22 -17.99 -8.82
CA ASP A 44 -19.38 -17.88 -7.92
C ASP A 44 -18.97 -17.72 -6.45
N GLY A 45 -17.83 -18.28 -6.08
CA GLY A 45 -17.38 -18.41 -4.69
C GLY A 45 -16.39 -17.36 -4.23
N GLY A 46 -15.87 -16.49 -5.12
CA GLY A 46 -14.84 -15.51 -4.77
C GLY A 46 -13.44 -16.11 -4.71
N ASP A 47 -13.06 -16.92 -5.70
CA ASP A 47 -11.73 -17.55 -5.80
C ASP A 47 -10.90 -16.93 -6.93
N ALA A 48 -10.28 -15.78 -6.62
CA ALA A 48 -9.44 -15.04 -7.56
C ALA A 48 -8.21 -15.86 -7.99
N TRP A 49 -7.63 -16.64 -7.10
CA TRP A 49 -6.43 -17.43 -7.34
C TRP A 49 -6.63 -18.50 -8.40
N SER A 50 -7.73 -19.24 -8.32
CA SER A 50 -8.06 -20.26 -9.32
C SER A 50 -8.61 -19.67 -10.61
N TYR A 51 -9.17 -18.45 -10.56
CA TYR A 51 -9.78 -17.83 -11.73
C TYR A 51 -8.75 -17.21 -12.68
N LEU A 52 -7.70 -16.57 -12.17
CA LEU A 52 -6.57 -16.06 -12.93
C LEU A 52 -5.25 -16.60 -12.35
N PRO A 53 -4.97 -17.91 -12.48
CA PRO A 53 -3.76 -18.51 -11.95
C PRO A 53 -2.51 -18.09 -12.76
N TYR A 54 -1.33 -18.31 -12.18
CA TYR A 54 -0.04 -17.98 -12.81
C TYR A 54 0.10 -18.55 -14.23
N GLU A 55 -0.32 -19.81 -14.43
CA GLU A 55 -0.19 -20.50 -15.72
C GLU A 55 -1.03 -19.85 -16.84
N HIS A 56 -2.10 -19.15 -16.48
CA HIS A 56 -2.94 -18.44 -17.43
C HIS A 56 -2.39 -17.04 -17.78
N ALA A 57 -1.63 -16.42 -16.89
CA ALA A 57 -1.23 -15.01 -17.00
C ALA A 57 -0.41 -14.70 -18.28
N ARG A 58 0.40 -15.66 -18.75
CA ARG A 58 1.16 -15.49 -20.01
C ARG A 58 0.28 -15.48 -21.26
N SER A 59 -0.88 -16.15 -21.21
CA SER A 59 -1.79 -16.36 -22.35
C SER A 59 -3.07 -15.52 -22.26
N ARG A 60 -3.36 -14.93 -21.09
CA ARG A 60 -4.56 -14.13 -20.84
C ARG A 60 -4.22 -12.64 -20.79
N ALA A 61 -4.83 -11.83 -21.65
CA ALA A 61 -4.75 -10.39 -21.55
C ALA A 61 -5.60 -9.93 -20.35
N TYR A 62 -4.95 -9.35 -19.35
CA TYR A 62 -5.58 -8.70 -18.21
C TYR A 62 -5.84 -7.24 -18.57
N ARG A 63 -7.04 -6.72 -18.41
CA ARG A 63 -7.45 -5.42 -18.95
C ARG A 63 -7.55 -4.31 -17.92
N TRP A 64 -7.71 -4.67 -16.65
CA TRP A 64 -7.81 -3.70 -15.57
C TRP A 64 -6.46 -3.02 -15.27
N ASN A 65 -5.39 -3.79 -15.37
CA ASN A 65 -4.00 -3.30 -15.35
C ASN A 65 -3.09 -4.33 -16.02
N GLU A 66 -1.83 -3.97 -16.24
CA GLU A 66 -0.81 -4.88 -16.80
C GLU A 66 0.16 -5.32 -15.71
N ASP A 67 0.91 -6.40 -15.98
CA ASP A 67 2.04 -6.85 -15.20
C ASP A 67 3.31 -6.98 -16.03
N GLY A 68 4.48 -6.86 -15.39
CA GLY A 68 5.76 -7.02 -16.07
C GLY A 68 6.95 -6.73 -15.16
N MET A 69 8.07 -7.45 -15.37
CA MET A 69 9.29 -7.26 -14.60
C MET A 69 9.96 -5.93 -14.94
N ALA A 70 10.43 -5.20 -13.94
CA ALA A 70 11.05 -3.88 -14.08
C ALA A 70 10.23 -2.93 -14.96
N ALA A 71 8.91 -3.06 -14.97
CA ALA A 71 8.10 -2.38 -15.96
C ALA A 71 7.79 -0.93 -15.58
N VAL A 72 7.66 -0.10 -16.62
CA VAL A 72 7.26 1.32 -16.54
C VAL A 72 6.13 1.59 -17.53
N CYS A 73 5.27 2.55 -17.23
CA CYS A 73 4.19 2.96 -18.12
C CYS A 73 3.87 4.45 -17.98
N ASP A 74 2.98 4.94 -18.84
CA ASP A 74 2.35 6.24 -18.70
C ASP A 74 1.27 6.23 -17.59
N LEU A 75 0.75 7.41 -17.25
CA LEU A 75 -0.23 7.58 -16.16
C LEU A 75 -1.56 6.83 -16.38
N ASP A 76 -1.91 6.55 -17.60
CA ASP A 76 -3.12 5.80 -17.98
C ASP A 76 -2.85 4.32 -18.28
N GLN A 77 -1.59 3.91 -18.15
CA GLN A 77 -1.11 2.57 -18.52
C GLN A 77 -1.54 2.19 -19.97
N THR A 78 -1.46 3.16 -20.88
CA THR A 78 -1.73 2.94 -22.30
C THR A 78 -0.59 2.18 -22.95
N TRP A 79 0.66 2.60 -22.64
CA TRP A 79 1.90 1.98 -23.07
C TRP A 79 2.63 1.39 -21.88
N CYS A 80 3.19 0.22 -22.06
CA CYS A 80 4.04 -0.43 -21.08
C CYS A 80 5.36 -0.83 -21.71
N LEU A 81 6.46 -0.58 -21.00
CA LEU A 81 7.80 -1.08 -21.32
C LEU A 81 8.31 -1.90 -20.14
N GLY A 82 8.68 -3.15 -20.37
CA GLY A 82 9.21 -4.04 -19.35
C GLY A 82 10.26 -4.98 -19.88
N LEU A 83 10.63 -5.96 -19.09
CA LEU A 83 11.68 -6.93 -19.37
C LEU A 83 11.13 -8.35 -19.32
N ALA A 84 11.44 -9.17 -20.31
CA ALA A 84 11.31 -10.62 -20.23
C ALA A 84 12.69 -11.27 -20.35
N LEU A 85 12.87 -12.42 -19.71
CA LEU A 85 14.12 -13.18 -19.67
C LEU A 85 13.87 -14.65 -19.96
N TRP A 86 14.88 -15.34 -20.54
CA TRP A 86 14.85 -16.79 -20.63
C TRP A 86 16.26 -17.38 -20.51
N ASN A 87 16.41 -18.30 -19.59
CA ASN A 87 17.70 -18.95 -19.29
C ASN A 87 18.02 -20.14 -20.20
N GLY A 88 17.21 -20.40 -21.24
CA GLY A 88 17.42 -21.51 -22.18
C GLY A 88 16.87 -22.86 -21.71
N VAL A 89 16.39 -22.96 -20.47
CA VAL A 89 15.92 -24.24 -19.88
C VAL A 89 14.55 -24.14 -19.19
N ASP A 90 14.07 -22.93 -18.89
CA ASP A 90 12.75 -22.74 -18.34
C ASP A 90 11.66 -23.11 -19.36
N PRO A 91 10.51 -23.59 -18.89
CA PRO A 91 9.39 -23.95 -19.77
C PRO A 91 8.71 -22.74 -20.40
N THR A 92 8.94 -21.54 -19.87
CA THR A 92 8.33 -20.28 -20.31
C THR A 92 9.30 -19.13 -20.18
N LEU A 93 9.05 -18.03 -20.88
CA LEU A 93 9.70 -16.76 -20.58
C LEU A 93 9.36 -16.31 -19.15
N LYS A 94 10.32 -15.76 -18.46
CA LYS A 94 10.11 -15.02 -17.22
C LYS A 94 9.71 -13.59 -17.58
N GLU A 95 8.42 -13.33 -17.63
CA GLU A 95 7.81 -12.02 -17.92
C GLU A 95 7.20 -11.38 -16.66
N ARG A 96 6.92 -12.17 -15.64
CA ARG A 96 6.29 -11.79 -14.36
C ARG A 96 6.78 -12.68 -13.25
N MET A 97 6.64 -12.23 -12.01
CA MET A 97 7.06 -12.99 -10.85
C MET A 97 6.10 -14.14 -10.55
N PHE A 98 6.69 -15.22 -10.05
CA PHE A 98 5.99 -16.41 -9.57
C PHE A 98 5.77 -16.33 -8.07
N GLY A 99 4.67 -16.88 -7.62
CA GLY A 99 4.33 -17.07 -6.22
C GLY A 99 3.34 -18.22 -6.06
N LEU A 100 3.07 -18.58 -4.81
CA LEU A 100 2.05 -19.55 -4.44
C LEU A 100 0.69 -18.85 -4.33
N SER A 101 -0.37 -19.51 -4.73
CA SER A 101 -1.73 -19.12 -4.37
C SER A 101 -2.03 -19.54 -2.93
N GLY A 102 -3.05 -18.93 -2.29
CA GLY A 102 -3.44 -19.32 -0.93
C GLY A 102 -3.59 -20.83 -0.70
N PRO A 103 -4.25 -21.59 -1.60
CA PRO A 103 -4.35 -23.04 -1.47
C PRO A 103 -3.07 -23.84 -1.69
N GLN A 104 -2.04 -23.24 -2.28
CA GLN A 104 -0.75 -23.90 -2.56
C GLN A 104 0.27 -23.72 -1.45
N GLY A 105 0.17 -22.64 -0.68
CA GLY A 105 1.06 -22.35 0.43
C GLY A 105 0.62 -22.98 1.75
N ASN A 106 1.56 -23.28 2.65
CA ASN A 106 1.23 -23.73 3.99
C ASN A 106 0.89 -22.58 4.96
N HIS A 107 1.26 -21.35 4.59
CA HIS A 107 0.95 -20.12 5.32
C HIS A 107 0.16 -19.09 4.49
N GLY A 108 -0.43 -19.49 3.38
CA GLY A 108 -1.20 -18.64 2.47
C GLY A 108 -0.48 -18.37 1.15
N GLU A 109 -0.83 -17.28 0.48
CA GLU A 109 -0.15 -16.80 -0.71
C GLU A 109 1.21 -16.22 -0.36
N ASP A 110 2.20 -16.45 -1.24
CA ASP A 110 3.53 -15.94 -1.07
C ASP A 110 4.30 -15.90 -2.39
N VAL A 111 5.17 -14.90 -2.55
CA VAL A 111 6.03 -14.73 -3.72
C VAL A 111 7.31 -15.55 -3.55
N LYS A 112 7.66 -16.30 -4.58
CA LYS A 112 8.82 -17.21 -4.56
C LYS A 112 9.94 -16.79 -5.52
N ASP A 113 9.94 -15.53 -5.96
CA ASP A 113 11.04 -14.90 -6.74
C ASP A 113 11.76 -13.86 -5.89
N TYR A 114 13.03 -13.53 -6.22
CA TYR A 114 13.83 -12.55 -5.49
C TYR A 114 14.19 -11.37 -6.36
N TRP A 115 13.54 -10.20 -6.11
CA TRP A 115 13.86 -8.93 -6.74
C TRP A 115 13.84 -7.79 -5.71
N TRP A 116 14.39 -6.65 -6.10
CA TRP A 116 14.52 -5.48 -5.21
C TRP A 116 14.27 -4.18 -5.95
N TYR A 117 13.54 -3.30 -5.33
CA TYR A 117 13.45 -1.88 -5.67
C TYR A 117 14.64 -1.16 -5.04
N VAL A 118 15.73 -1.00 -5.79
CA VAL A 118 17.02 -0.54 -5.23
C VAL A 118 17.04 0.97 -5.06
N ASP A 119 16.46 1.70 -6.05
CA ASP A 119 16.50 3.16 -6.07
C ASP A 119 15.35 3.74 -6.89
N SER A 120 14.86 4.95 -6.49
CA SER A 120 13.96 5.75 -7.31
C SER A 120 13.93 7.19 -6.83
N THR A 121 13.89 8.16 -7.75
CA THR A 121 13.56 9.55 -7.43
C THR A 121 12.05 9.81 -7.54
N PRO A 122 11.50 10.85 -6.89
CA PRO A 122 10.06 11.12 -6.89
C PRO A 122 9.44 11.38 -8.28
N THR A 123 10.22 11.94 -9.22
CA THR A 123 9.79 12.13 -10.62
C THR A 123 10.11 10.93 -11.50
N HIS A 124 10.68 9.86 -10.92
CA HIS A 124 11.15 8.69 -11.66
C HIS A 124 12.15 9.05 -12.77
N SER A 125 12.92 10.14 -12.57
CA SER A 125 13.98 10.55 -13.49
C SER A 125 15.20 9.64 -13.41
N TRP A 126 15.36 8.95 -12.29
CA TRP A 126 16.30 7.86 -12.04
C TRP A 126 15.59 6.76 -11.26
N MET A 127 15.78 5.48 -11.68
CA MET A 127 15.28 4.30 -10.98
C MET A 127 16.25 3.14 -11.18
N THR A 128 16.34 2.24 -10.18
CA THR A 128 17.10 0.99 -10.26
C THR A 128 16.28 -0.15 -9.70
N TRP A 129 16.18 -1.23 -10.47
CA TRP A 129 15.53 -2.49 -10.14
C TRP A 129 16.52 -3.64 -10.26
N ARG A 130 16.39 -4.71 -9.48
CA ARG A 130 17.28 -5.88 -9.51
C ARG A 130 16.51 -7.17 -9.36
N TYR A 131 16.96 -8.22 -10.07
CA TYR A 131 16.40 -9.56 -9.99
C TYR A 131 17.51 -10.60 -9.98
N HIS A 132 17.33 -11.67 -9.17
CA HIS A 132 18.19 -12.84 -9.20
C HIS A 132 17.51 -14.00 -9.93
N TYR A 133 17.90 -14.26 -11.16
CA TYR A 133 17.32 -15.28 -12.00
C TYR A 133 18.20 -16.54 -12.02
N PRO A 134 17.67 -17.74 -11.66
CA PRO A 134 18.43 -18.99 -11.72
C PRO A 134 18.93 -19.31 -13.12
N GLN A 135 20.13 -19.91 -13.23
CA GLN A 135 20.64 -20.46 -14.50
C GLN A 135 20.09 -21.86 -14.81
N ALA A 136 19.65 -22.58 -13.78
CA ALA A 136 18.91 -23.83 -13.91
C ALA A 136 17.42 -23.56 -14.12
N ARG A 137 16.68 -24.60 -14.50
CA ARG A 137 15.21 -24.52 -14.58
C ARG A 137 14.62 -24.02 -13.26
N PHE A 138 13.76 -23.02 -13.35
CA PHE A 138 13.07 -22.49 -12.17
C PHE A 138 12.17 -23.58 -11.56
N PRO A 139 12.24 -23.84 -10.25
CA PRO A 139 11.62 -25.01 -9.63
C PRO A 139 10.12 -24.80 -9.30
N TYR A 140 9.31 -24.40 -10.28
CA TYR A 140 7.88 -24.10 -10.10
C TYR A 140 7.12 -25.24 -9.41
N GLU A 141 7.23 -26.44 -9.96
CA GLU A 141 6.48 -27.60 -9.48
C GLU A 141 6.95 -28.05 -8.11
N ASP A 142 8.25 -27.93 -7.81
CA ASP A 142 8.83 -28.31 -6.52
C ASP A 142 8.36 -27.39 -5.40
N LEU A 143 8.36 -26.06 -5.65
CA LEU A 143 7.84 -25.06 -4.71
C LEU A 143 6.38 -25.32 -4.36
N VAL A 144 5.53 -25.58 -5.35
CA VAL A 144 4.10 -25.89 -5.13
C VAL A 144 3.94 -27.21 -4.36
N ALA A 145 4.65 -28.26 -4.79
CA ALA A 145 4.51 -29.59 -4.20
C ALA A 145 4.98 -29.65 -2.75
N GLU A 146 6.14 -29.04 -2.45
CA GLU A 146 6.71 -29.09 -1.11
C GLU A 146 5.95 -28.19 -0.13
N ASN A 147 5.56 -26.97 -0.49
CA ASN A 147 4.72 -26.13 0.36
C ASN A 147 3.34 -26.76 0.60
N GLY A 148 2.71 -27.33 -0.44
CA GLY A 148 1.44 -28.04 -0.29
C GLY A 148 1.51 -29.31 0.57
N ARG A 149 2.72 -29.88 0.77
CA ARG A 149 2.95 -31.02 1.68
C ARG A 149 3.13 -30.58 3.13
N ARG A 150 3.60 -29.36 3.36
CA ARG A 150 3.88 -28.79 4.68
C ARG A 150 2.58 -28.39 5.40
N GLY A 151 2.60 -28.49 6.72
CA GLY A 151 1.54 -28.00 7.59
C GLY A 151 1.86 -26.65 8.18
N HIS A 152 0.93 -26.05 8.90
CA HIS A 152 1.13 -24.76 9.58
C HIS A 152 2.30 -24.74 10.60
N GLY A 153 2.67 -25.88 11.17
CA GLY A 153 3.80 -25.98 12.08
C GLY A 153 5.16 -26.10 11.41
N ASP A 154 5.19 -26.25 10.08
CA ASP A 154 6.42 -26.33 9.31
C ASP A 154 6.78 -24.93 8.77
N PRO A 155 8.08 -24.57 8.66
CA PRO A 155 8.49 -23.34 7.98
C PRO A 155 8.11 -23.40 6.49
N GLU A 156 7.96 -22.26 5.85
CA GLU A 156 7.78 -22.19 4.41
C GLU A 156 8.99 -22.75 3.68
N TYR A 157 8.75 -23.28 2.47
CA TYR A 157 9.79 -23.73 1.57
C TYR A 157 10.09 -22.66 0.54
N GLU A 158 11.25 -22.04 0.68
CA GLU A 158 11.67 -20.90 -0.11
C GLU A 158 12.43 -21.30 -1.38
N LEU A 159 12.54 -20.37 -2.34
CA LEU A 159 13.33 -20.60 -3.54
C LEU A 159 14.80 -20.97 -3.23
N VAL A 160 15.38 -20.40 -2.19
CA VAL A 160 16.74 -20.72 -1.74
C VAL A 160 16.87 -22.18 -1.24
N ASP A 161 15.81 -22.72 -0.65
CA ASP A 161 15.82 -24.08 -0.10
C ASP A 161 15.81 -25.16 -1.18
N THR A 162 15.40 -24.81 -2.40
CA THR A 162 15.42 -25.73 -3.55
C THR A 162 16.84 -26.06 -4.04
N GLY A 163 17.86 -25.34 -3.56
CA GLY A 163 19.23 -25.46 -4.04
C GLY A 163 19.47 -24.87 -5.44
N VAL A 164 18.49 -24.19 -6.04
CA VAL A 164 18.61 -23.65 -7.42
C VAL A 164 19.71 -22.61 -7.58
N PHE A 165 20.15 -22.00 -6.47
CA PHE A 165 21.27 -21.05 -6.41
C PHE A 165 22.61 -21.68 -6.00
N ASP A 166 22.67 -22.99 -5.79
CA ASP A 166 23.88 -23.66 -5.35
C ASP A 166 25.07 -23.42 -6.30
N GLY A 167 26.24 -23.18 -5.72
CA GLY A 167 27.43 -22.81 -6.48
C GLY A 167 27.36 -21.43 -7.14
N GLY A 168 26.45 -20.56 -6.73
CA GLY A 168 26.29 -19.21 -7.26
C GLY A 168 25.71 -19.18 -8.68
N ARG A 169 25.00 -20.22 -9.13
CA ARG A 169 24.48 -20.39 -10.50
C ARG A 169 23.23 -19.55 -10.75
N PHE A 170 23.43 -18.23 -10.82
CA PHE A 170 22.35 -17.30 -11.11
C PHE A 170 22.84 -16.07 -11.88
N TRP A 171 21.90 -15.39 -12.50
CA TRP A 171 22.06 -14.09 -13.09
C TRP A 171 21.65 -13.00 -12.10
N ALA A 172 22.54 -12.05 -11.82
CA ALA A 172 22.12 -10.80 -11.18
C ALA A 172 21.80 -9.81 -12.31
N VAL A 173 20.51 -9.60 -12.54
CA VAL A 173 20.01 -8.68 -13.56
C VAL A 173 19.69 -7.35 -12.90
N THR A 174 20.33 -6.28 -13.35
CA THR A 174 20.04 -4.92 -12.86
C THR A 174 19.51 -4.07 -14.02
N VAL A 175 18.40 -3.38 -13.79
CA VAL A 175 17.81 -2.45 -14.74
C VAL A 175 17.86 -1.05 -14.17
N ASP A 176 18.57 -0.16 -14.86
CA ASP A 176 18.61 1.26 -14.54
C ASP A 176 17.79 2.04 -15.57
N TYR A 177 16.95 2.93 -15.08
CA TYR A 177 16.19 3.87 -15.89
C TYR A 177 16.68 5.30 -15.66
N ALA A 178 16.87 6.04 -16.75
CA ALA A 178 17.22 7.46 -16.70
C ALA A 178 16.42 8.25 -17.74
N LYS A 179 15.67 9.25 -17.31
CA LYS A 179 14.93 10.13 -18.23
C LYS A 179 15.86 11.18 -18.85
N ALA A 180 16.00 11.18 -20.17
CA ALA A 180 16.61 12.29 -20.88
C ALA A 180 15.69 13.51 -20.92
N GLY A 181 14.39 13.28 -21.04
CA GLY A 181 13.28 14.22 -21.01
C GLY A 181 12.01 13.58 -20.49
N VAL A 182 10.88 14.28 -20.54
CA VAL A 182 9.57 13.77 -20.07
C VAL A 182 9.19 12.49 -20.81
N ASP A 183 9.35 12.47 -22.13
CA ASP A 183 8.98 11.36 -23.00
C ASP A 183 10.21 10.72 -23.69
N ASP A 184 11.35 10.69 -23.01
CA ASP A 184 12.62 10.13 -23.49
C ASP A 184 13.31 9.38 -22.34
N LEU A 185 13.33 8.06 -22.43
CA LEU A 185 13.73 7.15 -21.36
C LEU A 185 14.85 6.21 -21.83
N CYS A 186 15.98 6.25 -21.16
CA CYS A 186 17.05 5.27 -21.29
C CYS A 186 16.81 4.10 -20.33
N MET A 187 16.93 2.85 -20.82
CA MET A 187 16.86 1.62 -20.04
C MET A 187 18.16 0.85 -20.24
N ARG A 188 18.99 0.76 -19.20
CA ARG A 188 20.23 -0.02 -19.21
C ARG A 188 20.01 -1.31 -18.44
N ILE A 189 20.24 -2.46 -19.08
CA ILE A 189 20.11 -3.80 -18.51
C ILE A 189 21.52 -4.38 -18.35
N THR A 190 21.95 -4.55 -17.11
CA THR A 190 23.23 -5.18 -16.76
C THR A 190 23.00 -6.63 -16.39
N LEU A 191 23.69 -7.54 -17.06
CA LEU A 191 23.60 -8.99 -16.92
C LEU A 191 24.89 -9.51 -16.31
N ALA A 192 24.90 -9.78 -15.01
CA ALA A 192 26.08 -10.32 -14.35
C ALA A 192 25.92 -11.84 -14.15
N ASN A 193 26.79 -12.61 -14.78
CA ASN A 193 26.88 -14.06 -14.58
C ASN A 193 27.61 -14.34 -13.25
N ARG A 194 26.87 -14.80 -12.24
CA ARG A 194 27.43 -15.16 -10.92
C ARG A 194 27.85 -16.62 -10.84
N GLY A 195 27.51 -17.41 -11.88
CA GLY A 195 27.89 -18.82 -11.97
C GLY A 195 29.38 -19.04 -12.28
N PRO A 196 29.87 -20.25 -12.04
CA PRO A 196 31.27 -20.63 -12.27
C PRO A 196 31.58 -20.92 -13.75
N ASP A 197 30.56 -21.03 -14.60
CA ASP A 197 30.71 -21.40 -16.00
C ASP A 197 30.14 -20.27 -16.91
N GLU A 198 30.56 -20.24 -18.16
CA GLU A 198 29.92 -19.42 -19.20
C GLU A 198 28.46 -19.83 -19.34
N ALA A 199 27.55 -18.83 -19.43
CA ALA A 199 26.13 -19.06 -19.59
C ALA A 199 25.50 -18.10 -20.60
N THR A 200 24.40 -18.52 -21.22
CA THR A 200 23.62 -17.73 -22.18
C THR A 200 22.29 -17.32 -21.57
N LEU A 201 21.91 -16.07 -21.80
CA LEU A 201 20.62 -15.51 -21.40
C LEU A 201 19.96 -14.83 -22.60
N HIS A 202 18.67 -15.12 -22.79
CA HIS A 202 17.85 -14.37 -23.71
C HIS A 202 17.24 -13.19 -22.97
N VAL A 203 17.30 -12.01 -23.56
CA VAL A 203 16.90 -10.73 -22.96
C VAL A 203 15.96 -10.02 -23.91
N LEU A 204 14.74 -9.75 -23.45
CA LEU A 204 13.68 -9.22 -24.29
C LEU A 204 13.08 -7.95 -23.68
N PRO A 205 13.65 -6.76 -23.88
CA PRO A 205 12.92 -5.51 -23.67
C PRO A 205 11.66 -5.51 -24.52
N THR A 206 10.50 -5.38 -23.84
CA THR A 206 9.19 -5.57 -24.46
C THR A 206 8.35 -4.31 -24.32
N LEU A 207 7.79 -3.83 -25.42
CA LEU A 207 6.85 -2.73 -25.49
C LEU A 207 5.46 -3.27 -25.85
N TRP A 208 4.42 -2.86 -25.10
CA TRP A 208 3.06 -3.31 -25.43
C TRP A 208 2.02 -2.27 -25.02
N PHE A 209 0.82 -2.42 -25.61
CA PHE A 209 -0.35 -1.66 -25.21
C PHE A 209 -1.23 -2.47 -24.25
N ARG A 210 -1.73 -1.85 -23.18
CA ARG A 210 -2.81 -2.43 -22.39
C ARG A 210 -4.05 -2.59 -23.25
N ASN A 211 -4.64 -3.78 -23.26
CA ASN A 211 -5.78 -4.12 -24.10
C ASN A 211 -7.08 -3.47 -23.60
N THR A 212 -7.32 -2.23 -23.95
CA THR A 212 -8.59 -1.53 -23.70
C THR A 212 -9.55 -1.52 -24.88
N TRP A 213 -9.06 -1.71 -26.10
CA TRP A 213 -9.89 -1.72 -27.34
C TRP A 213 -10.92 -2.84 -27.34
N ALA A 214 -10.71 -3.91 -26.56
CA ALA A 214 -11.68 -4.98 -26.39
C ALA A 214 -12.97 -4.52 -25.67
N TRP A 215 -12.91 -3.39 -24.96
CA TRP A 215 -14.04 -2.76 -24.28
C TRP A 215 -14.73 -1.67 -25.12
N ASP A 216 -14.09 -1.28 -26.22
CA ASP A 216 -14.62 -0.22 -27.08
C ASP A 216 -15.72 -0.71 -28.03
N ALA A 217 -16.40 0.24 -28.66
CA ALA A 217 -17.41 -0.08 -29.66
C ALA A 217 -16.79 -0.85 -30.84
N PRO A 218 -17.54 -1.75 -31.49
CA PRO A 218 -17.06 -2.47 -32.64
C PRO A 218 -16.57 -1.50 -33.73
N GLY A 219 -15.31 -1.67 -34.18
CA GLY A 219 -14.66 -0.83 -35.17
C GLY A 219 -13.84 0.32 -34.60
N ALA A 220 -13.66 0.42 -33.28
CA ALA A 220 -12.66 1.31 -32.68
C ALA A 220 -11.25 1.00 -33.20
N ALA A 221 -10.42 2.05 -33.28
CA ALA A 221 -9.03 1.90 -33.76
C ALA A 221 -8.21 1.07 -32.76
N VAL A 222 -7.59 0.02 -33.24
CA VAL A 222 -6.64 -0.77 -32.46
C VAL A 222 -5.26 -0.13 -32.63
N PRO A 223 -4.49 0.09 -31.54
CA PRO A 223 -3.13 0.62 -31.64
C PRO A 223 -2.21 -0.39 -32.31
N THR A 224 -1.09 0.08 -32.84
CA THR A 224 -0.16 -0.77 -33.59
C THR A 224 1.29 -0.63 -33.14
N ILE A 225 2.00 -1.76 -33.08
CA ILE A 225 3.45 -1.82 -32.98
C ILE A 225 3.98 -2.45 -34.26
N THR A 226 4.94 -1.79 -34.90
CA THR A 226 5.63 -2.32 -36.08
C THR A 226 7.09 -2.57 -35.74
N GLY A 227 7.58 -3.78 -35.96
CA GLY A 227 8.98 -4.19 -35.75
C GLY A 227 9.84 -4.11 -36.99
N GLY A 228 11.11 -3.76 -36.83
CA GLY A 228 12.11 -3.81 -37.93
C GLY A 228 13.39 -3.08 -37.54
N ALA A 229 14.53 -3.58 -38.13
CA ALA A 229 15.86 -2.98 -37.97
C ALA A 229 16.23 -2.61 -36.51
N GLY A 230 16.10 -3.56 -35.58
CA GLY A 230 16.46 -3.38 -34.14
C GLY A 230 15.59 -2.36 -33.39
N SER A 231 14.40 -2.05 -33.91
CA SER A 231 13.51 -1.05 -33.32
C SER A 231 12.05 -1.47 -33.40
N LEU A 232 11.25 -0.95 -32.46
CA LEU A 232 9.80 -1.06 -32.47
C LEU A 232 9.18 0.35 -32.58
N PHE A 233 8.30 0.50 -33.55
CA PHE A 233 7.53 1.72 -33.69
C PHE A 233 6.09 1.49 -33.26
N ALA A 234 5.65 2.23 -32.25
CA ALA A 234 4.32 2.10 -31.65
C ALA A 234 3.48 3.36 -31.94
N GLU A 235 2.22 3.17 -32.35
CA GLU A 235 1.30 4.26 -32.68
C GLU A 235 -0.08 4.01 -32.08
N HIS A 236 -0.59 5.04 -31.39
CA HIS A 236 -1.93 5.06 -30.81
C HIS A 236 -2.67 6.33 -31.25
N ALA A 237 -3.94 6.19 -31.64
CA ALA A 237 -4.71 7.28 -32.21
C ALA A 237 -4.80 8.53 -31.32
N ASP A 238 -4.94 8.34 -30.00
CA ASP A 238 -5.20 9.44 -29.06
C ASP A 238 -3.93 9.97 -28.38
N VAL A 239 -2.92 9.11 -28.17
CA VAL A 239 -1.72 9.49 -27.38
C VAL A 239 -0.46 9.66 -28.24
N GLY A 240 -0.53 9.39 -29.55
CA GLY A 240 0.56 9.66 -30.50
C GLY A 240 1.44 8.46 -30.78
N ALA A 241 2.76 8.68 -30.90
CA ALA A 241 3.72 7.67 -31.31
C ALA A 241 4.94 7.61 -30.42
N LEU A 242 5.48 6.41 -30.24
CA LEU A 242 6.76 6.14 -29.54
C LEU A 242 7.65 5.25 -30.40
N THR A 243 8.96 5.40 -30.23
CA THR A 243 9.95 4.52 -30.86
C THR A 243 10.86 3.94 -29.78
N LEU A 244 10.93 2.62 -29.70
CA LEU A 244 11.89 1.87 -28.88
C LEU A 244 13.03 1.38 -29.78
N THR A 245 14.28 1.71 -29.45
CA THR A 245 15.46 1.28 -30.16
C THR A 245 16.41 0.55 -29.23
N GLY A 246 16.98 -0.56 -29.66
CA GLY A 246 18.02 -1.29 -28.97
C GLY A 246 19.39 -1.12 -29.61
N ASP A 247 20.48 -1.27 -28.88
CA ASP A 247 21.81 -1.35 -29.42
C ASP A 247 22.08 -2.72 -30.04
N GLY A 248 23.06 -2.81 -30.97
CA GLY A 248 23.53 -4.08 -31.55
C GLY A 248 22.54 -4.77 -32.49
N ASP A 249 21.53 -4.07 -33.01
CA ASP A 249 20.58 -4.57 -34.02
C ASP A 249 19.87 -5.89 -33.65
N PRO A 250 19.09 -5.91 -32.52
CA PRO A 250 18.39 -7.11 -32.07
C PRO A 250 17.30 -7.56 -33.05
N GLU A 251 16.95 -8.84 -32.99
CA GLU A 251 15.76 -9.36 -33.66
C GLU A 251 14.50 -8.72 -33.09
N THR A 252 13.52 -8.41 -33.93
CA THR A 252 12.21 -7.90 -33.51
C THR A 252 11.16 -8.98 -33.64
N LEU A 253 10.46 -9.25 -32.50
CA LEU A 253 9.37 -10.21 -32.42
C LEU A 253 8.07 -9.47 -32.10
N VAL A 254 7.01 -9.72 -32.87
CA VAL A 254 5.73 -9.01 -32.68
C VAL A 254 4.56 -9.98 -32.62
N CYS A 255 3.66 -9.77 -31.66
CA CYS A 255 2.38 -10.45 -31.51
C CYS A 255 1.31 -9.48 -31.00
N ASP A 256 0.13 -9.96 -30.63
CA ASP A 256 -0.93 -9.14 -30.07
C ASP A 256 -1.07 -9.36 -28.56
N ASN A 257 -1.30 -8.30 -27.81
CA ASN A 257 -1.74 -8.40 -26.40
C ASN A 257 -3.23 -8.77 -26.34
N GLU A 258 -3.54 -9.94 -26.89
CA GLU A 258 -4.87 -10.57 -26.92
C GLU A 258 -4.86 -11.93 -26.24
N THR A 259 -5.93 -12.27 -25.55
CA THR A 259 -6.08 -13.57 -24.91
C THR A 259 -6.03 -14.70 -25.92
N ASN A 260 -5.22 -15.72 -25.66
CA ASN A 260 -5.24 -16.98 -26.40
C ASN A 260 -6.46 -17.82 -25.96
N ALA A 261 -7.64 -17.40 -26.42
CA ALA A 261 -8.90 -18.04 -26.06
C ALA A 261 -9.00 -19.49 -26.54
N ARG A 262 -8.25 -19.83 -27.61
CA ARG A 262 -8.20 -21.20 -28.09
C ARG A 262 -7.49 -22.12 -27.10
N LEU A 263 -6.37 -21.66 -26.54
CA LEU A 263 -5.63 -22.42 -25.53
C LEU A 263 -6.40 -22.50 -24.21
N LEU A 264 -6.89 -21.39 -23.71
CA LEU A 264 -7.45 -21.31 -22.38
C LEU A 264 -8.91 -21.80 -22.28
N PHE A 265 -9.71 -21.57 -23.33
CA PHE A 265 -11.16 -21.80 -23.30
C PHE A 265 -11.69 -22.69 -24.40
N GLY A 266 -10.85 -23.15 -25.34
CA GLY A 266 -11.26 -23.94 -26.48
C GLY A 266 -12.15 -23.19 -27.49
N THR A 267 -12.16 -21.85 -27.44
CA THR A 267 -12.99 -20.99 -28.30
C THR A 267 -12.13 -20.24 -29.31
N PRO A 268 -12.68 -19.76 -30.44
CA PRO A 268 -11.92 -18.94 -31.39
C PRO A 268 -11.35 -17.69 -30.70
N GLY A 269 -10.05 -17.43 -30.91
CA GLY A 269 -9.39 -16.21 -30.45
C GLY A 269 -9.69 -15.02 -31.36
N ARG A 270 -9.40 -13.81 -30.88
CA ARG A 270 -9.51 -12.57 -31.65
C ARG A 270 -8.28 -12.29 -32.52
N SER A 271 -7.13 -12.89 -32.16
CA SER A 271 -5.87 -12.76 -32.89
C SER A 271 -5.35 -14.14 -33.33
N ALA A 272 -4.65 -14.17 -34.48
CA ALA A 272 -3.88 -15.31 -34.92
C ALA A 272 -2.54 -15.44 -34.16
N PHE A 273 -2.04 -14.34 -33.59
CA PHE A 273 -0.78 -14.25 -32.85
C PHE A 273 -1.04 -13.67 -31.44
N PRO A 274 -1.63 -14.44 -30.52
CA PRO A 274 -2.03 -13.95 -29.20
C PRO A 274 -0.84 -13.66 -28.28
N LYS A 275 -1.13 -13.21 -27.05
CA LYS A 275 -0.20 -12.69 -26.05
C LYS A 275 1.02 -13.58 -25.80
N ASP A 276 0.85 -14.88 -25.84
CA ASP A 276 1.89 -15.91 -25.64
C ASP A 276 2.73 -16.20 -26.90
N GLY A 277 2.45 -15.54 -28.02
CA GLY A 277 3.15 -15.80 -29.29
C GLY A 277 4.65 -15.62 -29.22
N ILE A 278 5.15 -14.57 -28.53
CA ILE A 278 6.60 -14.35 -28.36
C ILE A 278 7.19 -15.44 -27.45
N ASN A 279 6.49 -15.84 -26.37
CA ASN A 279 6.93 -16.93 -25.50
C ASN A 279 7.15 -18.22 -26.30
N ASP A 280 6.14 -18.65 -27.07
CA ASP A 280 6.19 -19.92 -27.80
C ASP A 280 7.23 -19.90 -28.93
N ASN A 281 7.44 -18.73 -29.53
CA ASN A 281 8.48 -18.56 -30.53
C ASN A 281 9.89 -18.72 -29.95
N VAL A 282 10.19 -18.03 -28.85
CA VAL A 282 11.53 -18.06 -28.24
C VAL A 282 11.82 -19.41 -27.59
N VAL A 283 10.85 -19.96 -26.82
CA VAL A 283 11.06 -21.18 -26.03
C VAL A 283 10.98 -22.45 -26.88
N SER A 284 10.06 -22.48 -27.85
CA SER A 284 9.72 -23.69 -28.61
C SER A 284 10.03 -23.58 -30.11
N HIS A 285 10.53 -22.43 -30.57
CA HIS A 285 10.75 -22.12 -31.99
C HIS A 285 9.48 -22.27 -32.84
N ALA A 286 8.32 -22.00 -32.24
CA ALA A 286 7.03 -22.05 -32.94
C ALA A 286 6.82 -20.82 -33.82
N GLU A 287 6.09 -20.98 -34.92
CA GLU A 287 5.71 -19.88 -35.84
C GLU A 287 4.47 -19.13 -35.25
N THR A 288 4.64 -18.47 -34.10
CA THR A 288 3.59 -17.84 -33.31
C THR A 288 3.71 -16.33 -33.21
N VAL A 289 4.75 -15.74 -33.80
CA VAL A 289 4.87 -14.29 -33.99
C VAL A 289 4.39 -13.91 -35.39
N ASN A 290 3.90 -12.68 -35.53
CA ASN A 290 3.38 -12.18 -36.83
C ASN A 290 4.53 -11.96 -37.81
N PRO A 291 4.57 -12.68 -38.95
CA PRO A 291 5.64 -12.53 -39.92
C PRO A 291 5.65 -11.17 -40.62
N ASP A 292 4.52 -10.44 -40.63
CA ASP A 292 4.45 -9.08 -41.15
C ASP A 292 5.03 -8.04 -40.17
N GLY A 293 5.43 -8.46 -38.95
CA GLY A 293 6.04 -7.61 -37.95
C GLY A 293 5.08 -6.56 -37.36
N VAL A 294 3.77 -6.80 -37.38
CA VAL A 294 2.74 -5.86 -36.89
C VAL A 294 1.87 -6.50 -35.83
N GLY A 295 1.60 -5.78 -34.75
CA GLY A 295 0.74 -6.24 -33.64
C GLY A 295 0.57 -5.18 -32.56
N THR A 296 0.26 -5.60 -31.34
CA THR A 296 0.07 -4.71 -30.17
C THR A 296 1.04 -5.01 -29.03
N LYS A 297 1.93 -6.00 -29.18
CA LYS A 297 3.03 -6.37 -28.28
C LYS A 297 4.26 -6.69 -29.12
N GLY A 298 5.41 -6.07 -28.81
CA GLY A 298 6.65 -6.30 -29.52
C GLY A 298 7.85 -6.36 -28.58
N SER A 299 8.83 -7.20 -28.91
CA SER A 299 10.07 -7.36 -28.14
C SER A 299 11.30 -7.18 -29.01
N LEU A 300 12.36 -6.63 -28.42
CA LEU A 300 13.71 -6.66 -28.97
C LEU A 300 14.41 -7.88 -28.36
N HIS A 301 14.76 -8.88 -29.17
CA HIS A 301 15.29 -10.14 -28.70
C HIS A 301 16.81 -10.20 -28.87
N TYR A 302 17.50 -10.36 -27.74
CA TYR A 302 18.94 -10.57 -27.64
C TYR A 302 19.25 -11.97 -27.15
N THR A 303 20.28 -12.61 -27.72
CA THR A 303 20.88 -13.84 -27.17
C THR A 303 22.31 -13.51 -26.74
N ILE A 304 22.57 -13.50 -25.45
CA ILE A 304 23.81 -12.98 -24.87
C ILE A 304 24.53 -14.08 -24.07
N THR A 305 25.76 -14.39 -24.46
CA THR A 305 26.63 -15.30 -23.72
C THR A 305 27.60 -14.49 -22.87
N VAL A 306 27.69 -14.81 -21.58
CA VAL A 306 28.54 -14.12 -20.61
C VAL A 306 29.46 -15.11 -19.92
N PRO A 307 30.80 -14.92 -19.96
CA PRO A 307 31.74 -15.75 -19.22
C PRO A 307 31.49 -15.73 -17.72
N ALA A 308 32.01 -16.72 -17.03
CA ALA A 308 31.92 -16.84 -15.57
C ALA A 308 32.45 -15.59 -14.86
N GLY A 309 31.66 -15.01 -13.98
CA GLY A 309 32.02 -13.84 -13.18
C GLY A 309 32.09 -12.50 -13.93
N GLU A 310 31.78 -12.50 -15.25
CA GLU A 310 31.71 -11.27 -16.06
C GLU A 310 30.31 -10.71 -16.15
N GLU A 311 30.20 -9.52 -16.75
CA GLU A 311 28.92 -8.85 -17.05
C GLU A 311 28.87 -8.37 -18.50
N ARG A 312 27.64 -8.22 -19.01
CA ARG A 312 27.31 -7.57 -20.28
C ARG A 312 26.18 -6.59 -20.09
N VAL A 313 26.16 -5.59 -20.95
CA VAL A 313 25.16 -4.51 -20.90
C VAL A 313 24.37 -4.47 -22.19
N VAL A 314 23.07 -4.37 -22.07
CA VAL A 314 22.13 -4.05 -23.17
C VAL A 314 21.59 -2.64 -22.94
N LYS A 315 21.60 -1.84 -23.97
CA LYS A 315 21.12 -0.45 -23.94
C LYS A 315 19.88 -0.32 -24.81
N VAL A 316 18.83 0.25 -24.24
CA VAL A 316 17.56 0.48 -24.92
C VAL A 316 17.12 1.90 -24.66
N ARG A 317 16.52 2.56 -25.66
CA ARG A 317 15.98 3.92 -25.51
C ARG A 317 14.59 4.01 -26.12
N LEU A 318 13.64 4.51 -25.30
CA LEU A 318 12.27 4.83 -25.69
C LEU A 318 12.13 6.34 -25.83
N ALA A 319 11.63 6.83 -26.94
CA ALA A 319 11.38 8.25 -27.11
C ALA A 319 10.10 8.53 -27.92
N ALA A 320 9.48 9.68 -27.64
CA ALA A 320 8.31 10.13 -28.36
C ALA A 320 8.61 10.42 -29.85
N GLY A 321 7.64 10.12 -30.71
CA GLY A 321 7.69 10.35 -32.16
C GLY A 321 8.23 9.18 -32.99
N LYS A 322 8.36 9.44 -34.29
CA LYS A 322 8.75 8.44 -35.29
C LYS A 322 10.26 8.44 -35.62
N ARG A 323 11.02 9.29 -34.95
CA ARG A 323 12.47 9.36 -35.17
C ARG A 323 13.16 8.32 -34.29
N LEU A 324 14.07 7.55 -34.82
CA LEU A 324 14.91 6.62 -34.07
C LEU A 324 15.74 7.39 -33.05
N PRO A 325 15.58 7.13 -31.74
CA PRO A 325 16.44 7.68 -30.72
C PRO A 325 17.86 7.10 -30.85
N THR A 326 18.88 7.93 -30.62
CA THR A 326 20.27 7.51 -30.74
C THR A 326 20.79 6.90 -29.45
N ILE A 327 21.56 5.82 -29.56
CA ILE A 327 22.30 5.20 -28.44
C ILE A 327 23.79 5.45 -28.73
N ASP A 328 24.29 6.60 -28.30
CA ASP A 328 25.68 7.03 -28.47
C ASP A 328 26.28 7.42 -27.09
N THR A 329 27.38 8.14 -27.06
CA THR A 329 28.01 8.57 -25.82
C THR A 329 27.09 9.43 -24.94
N SER A 330 26.13 10.15 -25.51
CA SER A 330 25.16 10.94 -24.74
C SER A 330 24.21 10.07 -23.91
N TYR A 331 24.02 8.81 -24.28
CA TYR A 331 23.21 7.86 -23.52
C TYR A 331 23.83 7.59 -22.13
N ASP A 332 25.12 7.31 -22.07
CA ASP A 332 25.83 7.07 -20.80
C ASP A 332 25.91 8.36 -19.95
N GLU A 333 26.12 9.51 -20.59
CA GLU A 333 26.11 10.83 -19.92
C GLU A 333 24.75 11.13 -19.26
N ILE A 334 23.62 10.70 -19.87
CA ILE A 334 22.28 10.85 -19.28
C ILE A 334 22.17 10.01 -18.00
N LEU A 335 22.58 8.74 -18.06
CA LEU A 335 22.57 7.84 -16.89
C LEU A 335 23.40 8.38 -15.74
N GLU A 336 24.66 8.75 -16.01
CA GLU A 336 25.56 9.30 -15.01
C GLU A 336 25.01 10.57 -14.37
N ARG A 337 24.49 11.49 -15.17
CA ARG A 337 23.87 12.73 -14.74
C ARG A 337 22.65 12.47 -13.83
N ARG A 338 21.71 11.60 -14.25
CA ARG A 338 20.51 11.32 -13.45
C ARG A 338 20.84 10.63 -12.13
N LYS A 339 21.82 9.71 -12.15
CA LYS A 339 22.32 9.10 -10.92
C LYS A 339 22.93 10.13 -9.98
N ALA A 340 23.79 11.01 -10.47
CA ALA A 340 24.41 12.06 -9.66
C ALA A 340 23.36 13.03 -9.06
N GLU A 341 22.32 13.37 -9.84
CA GLU A 341 21.20 14.20 -9.37
C GLU A 341 20.37 13.48 -8.28
N ALA A 342 20.15 12.17 -8.42
CA ALA A 342 19.51 11.34 -7.39
C ALA A 342 20.37 11.26 -6.12
N ASP A 343 21.68 11.05 -6.26
CA ASP A 343 22.62 11.03 -5.13
C ASP A 343 22.59 12.37 -4.37
N ALA A 344 22.55 13.48 -5.08
CA ALA A 344 22.46 14.81 -4.48
C ALA A 344 21.11 15.04 -3.78
N PHE A 345 20.01 14.56 -4.34
CA PHE A 345 18.68 14.65 -3.75
C PHE A 345 18.59 13.90 -2.42
N PHE A 346 19.08 12.68 -2.37
CA PHE A 346 19.06 11.87 -1.16
C PHE A 346 20.08 12.36 -0.11
N ALA A 347 21.22 12.90 -0.54
CA ALA A 347 22.18 13.54 0.39
C ALA A 347 21.57 14.74 1.11
N ASP A 348 20.73 15.53 0.42
CA ASP A 348 20.02 16.68 1.01
C ASP A 348 18.86 16.23 1.94
N LEU A 349 18.27 15.08 1.69
CA LEU A 349 17.21 14.50 2.51
C LEU A 349 17.73 13.83 3.78
N THR A 350 18.95 13.29 3.73
CA THR A 350 19.54 12.50 4.82
C THR A 350 19.92 13.40 6.00
N PRO A 351 19.44 13.13 7.23
CA PRO A 351 19.78 13.93 8.41
C PRO A 351 21.30 13.94 8.71
N ALA A 352 21.79 15.05 9.25
CA ALA A 352 23.18 15.15 9.67
C ALA A 352 23.51 14.13 10.79
N GLY A 353 24.62 13.42 10.67
CA GLY A 353 25.06 12.41 11.62
C GLY A 353 24.55 10.99 11.33
N THR A 354 23.74 10.80 10.27
CA THR A 354 23.29 9.49 9.80
C THR A 354 24.49 8.68 9.28
N THR A 355 24.57 7.42 9.65
CA THR A 355 25.58 6.47 9.12
C THR A 355 25.28 6.12 7.65
N ALA A 356 26.25 5.54 6.95
CA ALA A 356 26.07 5.11 5.56
C ALA A 356 24.97 4.02 5.43
N ASP A 357 24.89 3.11 6.38
CA ASP A 357 23.87 2.04 6.39
C ASP A 357 22.47 2.61 6.65
N GLU A 358 22.31 3.54 7.60
CA GLU A 358 21.03 4.21 7.85
C GLU A 358 20.59 5.05 6.64
N ALA A 359 21.51 5.73 5.98
CA ALA A 359 21.23 6.49 4.75
C ALA A 359 20.78 5.56 3.61
N LEU A 360 21.40 4.37 3.50
CA LEU A 360 21.00 3.36 2.52
C LEU A 360 19.60 2.82 2.82
N VAL A 361 19.30 2.50 4.08
CA VAL A 361 17.97 2.04 4.52
C VAL A 361 16.91 3.10 4.22
N LEU A 362 17.18 4.37 4.55
CA LEU A 362 16.27 5.49 4.23
C LEU A 362 15.99 5.57 2.74
N ARG A 363 17.05 5.57 1.90
CA ARG A 363 16.93 5.67 0.44
C ARG A 363 16.16 4.51 -0.16
N GLN A 364 16.47 3.28 0.26
CA GLN A 364 15.81 2.07 -0.25
C GLN A 364 14.34 1.97 0.20
N SER A 365 14.03 2.38 1.43
CA SER A 365 12.65 2.45 1.92
C SER A 365 11.81 3.43 1.10
N ILE A 366 12.37 4.60 0.77
CA ILE A 366 11.71 5.57 -0.11
C ILE A 366 11.58 5.01 -1.53
N ALA A 367 12.59 4.33 -2.05
CA ALA A 367 12.51 3.67 -3.35
C ALA A 367 11.35 2.66 -3.39
N GLY A 368 11.18 1.82 -2.36
CA GLY A 368 10.06 0.90 -2.24
C GLY A 368 8.70 1.59 -2.31
N LEU A 369 8.52 2.71 -1.58
CA LEU A 369 7.30 3.51 -1.65
C LEU A 369 7.07 4.13 -3.04
N LEU A 370 8.12 4.55 -3.73
CA LEU A 370 8.00 5.14 -5.06
C LEU A 370 7.72 4.10 -6.14
N TRP A 371 8.27 2.89 -6.04
CA TRP A 371 7.91 1.74 -6.86
C TRP A 371 6.51 1.19 -6.52
N GLY A 372 6.03 1.41 -5.30
CA GLY A 372 4.68 1.08 -4.86
C GLY A 372 3.58 2.00 -5.42
N LYS A 373 3.92 3.02 -6.21
CA LYS A 373 2.95 3.78 -7.00
C LYS A 373 2.50 2.92 -8.18
N GLN A 374 1.22 2.54 -8.19
CA GLN A 374 0.69 1.60 -9.18
C GLN A 374 -0.55 2.17 -9.87
N TYR A 375 -0.70 1.86 -11.15
CA TYR A 375 -1.93 2.18 -11.88
C TYR A 375 -3.08 1.30 -11.36
N PHE A 376 -4.18 1.94 -10.99
CA PHE A 376 -5.39 1.28 -10.51
C PHE A 376 -6.58 1.68 -11.38
N HIS A 377 -7.13 0.70 -12.09
CA HIS A 377 -8.34 0.86 -12.85
C HIS A 377 -9.40 -0.12 -12.34
N TYR A 378 -10.52 0.43 -11.88
CA TYR A 378 -11.67 -0.35 -11.47
C TYR A 378 -12.95 0.46 -11.71
N ASN A 379 -13.74 0.03 -12.68
CA ASN A 379 -15.10 0.51 -12.92
C ASN A 379 -16.05 -0.57 -12.44
N VAL A 380 -16.74 -0.33 -11.32
CA VAL A 380 -17.61 -1.33 -10.69
C VAL A 380 -18.80 -1.69 -11.55
N GLU A 381 -19.43 -0.72 -12.22
CA GLU A 381 -20.54 -0.99 -13.14
C GLU A 381 -20.13 -1.98 -14.23
N ARG A 382 -18.99 -1.72 -14.91
CA ARG A 382 -18.45 -2.64 -15.92
C ARG A 382 -18.10 -4.00 -15.32
N TRP A 383 -17.51 -4.04 -14.15
CA TRP A 383 -17.13 -5.28 -13.48
C TRP A 383 -18.36 -6.14 -13.13
N LEU A 384 -19.46 -5.53 -12.64
CA LEU A 384 -20.72 -6.21 -12.35
C LEU A 384 -21.33 -6.85 -13.59
N HIS A 385 -21.31 -6.13 -14.72
CA HIS A 385 -21.91 -6.63 -15.98
C HIS A 385 -20.97 -7.50 -16.82
N GLY A 386 -19.68 -7.51 -16.50
CA GLY A 386 -18.66 -8.33 -17.12
C GLY A 386 -17.94 -7.65 -18.29
N ASP A 387 -16.80 -8.24 -18.63
CA ASP A 387 -15.97 -7.83 -19.77
C ASP A 387 -16.56 -8.44 -21.06
N PRO A 388 -16.87 -7.62 -22.09
CA PRO A 388 -17.41 -8.13 -23.37
C PRO A 388 -16.47 -9.12 -24.09
N ALA A 389 -15.18 -9.10 -23.76
CA ALA A 389 -14.17 -9.99 -24.31
C ALA A 389 -13.86 -11.19 -23.41
N GLY A 390 -14.50 -11.30 -22.27
CA GLY A 390 -14.35 -12.36 -21.27
C GLY A 390 -15.58 -13.25 -21.13
N PRO A 391 -15.56 -14.22 -20.22
CA PRO A 391 -16.73 -15.00 -19.88
C PRO A 391 -17.80 -14.12 -19.20
N VAL A 392 -19.06 -14.51 -19.36
CA VAL A 392 -20.18 -13.81 -18.69
C VAL A 392 -20.09 -14.10 -17.19
N PRO A 393 -20.11 -13.06 -16.32
CA PRO A 393 -20.10 -13.28 -14.88
C PRO A 393 -21.37 -13.95 -14.38
N PRO A 394 -21.31 -14.65 -13.23
CA PRO A 394 -22.49 -15.25 -12.63
C PRO A 394 -23.49 -14.18 -12.19
N ALA A 395 -24.79 -14.49 -12.24
CA ALA A 395 -25.84 -13.54 -11.84
C ALA A 395 -25.75 -13.11 -10.36
N SER A 396 -25.17 -13.94 -9.49
CA SER A 396 -24.90 -13.64 -8.08
C SER A 396 -24.00 -12.41 -7.89
N ARG A 397 -23.14 -12.08 -8.85
CA ARG A 397 -22.29 -10.88 -8.82
C ARG A 397 -23.10 -9.59 -8.67
N LEU A 398 -24.28 -9.48 -9.31
CA LEU A 398 -25.13 -8.29 -9.26
C LEU A 398 -25.67 -7.99 -7.84
N THR A 399 -25.59 -8.93 -6.92
CA THR A 399 -26.03 -8.80 -5.52
C THR A 399 -24.90 -9.13 -4.53
N GLY A 400 -23.71 -9.39 -5.03
CA GLY A 400 -22.54 -9.77 -4.25
C GLY A 400 -21.73 -8.56 -3.78
N ARG A 401 -20.43 -8.80 -3.50
CA ARG A 401 -19.51 -7.77 -3.06
C ARG A 401 -19.47 -6.60 -4.04
N ASN A 402 -19.31 -5.40 -3.50
CA ASN A 402 -19.20 -4.15 -4.25
C ASN A 402 -20.43 -3.75 -5.09
N ALA A 403 -21.54 -4.53 -5.11
CA ALA A 403 -22.73 -4.21 -5.89
C ALA A 403 -23.38 -2.86 -5.52
N GLY A 404 -23.23 -2.40 -4.29
CA GLY A 404 -23.71 -1.06 -3.84
C GLY A 404 -22.80 0.11 -4.28
N TRP A 405 -21.72 -0.14 -5.04
CA TRP A 405 -20.70 0.85 -5.40
C TRP A 405 -20.60 1.11 -6.91
N GLU A 406 -21.69 0.97 -7.64
CA GLU A 406 -21.72 1.16 -9.11
C GLU A 406 -21.13 2.50 -9.59
N HIS A 407 -21.18 3.55 -8.75
CA HIS A 407 -20.59 4.86 -9.04
C HIS A 407 -19.06 4.87 -8.97
N PHE A 408 -18.42 3.83 -8.40
CA PHE A 408 -16.98 3.76 -8.27
C PHE A 408 -16.33 3.54 -9.65
N ASN A 409 -15.44 4.46 -10.03
CA ASN A 409 -14.76 4.44 -11.32
C ASN A 409 -13.35 5.01 -11.19
N ALA A 410 -12.46 4.23 -10.60
CA ALA A 410 -11.05 4.59 -10.45
C ALA A 410 -10.29 4.40 -11.75
N ARG A 411 -9.40 5.35 -12.06
CA ARG A 411 -8.45 5.30 -13.15
C ARG A 411 -7.29 6.22 -12.82
N ASP A 412 -6.47 5.81 -11.86
CA ASP A 412 -5.49 6.69 -11.25
C ASP A 412 -4.23 5.92 -10.86
N VAL A 413 -3.10 6.62 -10.78
CA VAL A 413 -1.91 6.09 -10.11
C VAL A 413 -2.04 6.34 -8.62
N ILE A 414 -2.04 5.28 -7.83
CA ILE A 414 -2.17 5.32 -6.38
C ILE A 414 -1.02 4.61 -5.68
N SER A 415 -0.75 4.98 -4.43
CA SER A 415 0.19 4.25 -3.58
C SER A 415 -0.49 2.99 -3.05
N MET A 416 0.08 1.82 -3.33
CA MET A 416 -0.43 0.53 -2.88
C MET A 416 0.42 -0.07 -1.77
N PRO A 417 -0.16 -0.86 -0.84
CA PRO A 417 0.57 -1.36 0.31
C PRO A 417 1.55 -2.47 -0.06
N ASP A 418 1.23 -3.29 -1.05
CA ASP A 418 1.90 -4.56 -1.28
C ASP A 418 1.95 -4.95 -2.78
N PRO A 419 2.68 -4.18 -3.62
CA PRO A 419 2.72 -4.45 -5.06
C PRO A 419 3.48 -5.72 -5.41
N TRP A 420 4.27 -6.30 -4.51
CA TRP A 420 5.03 -7.54 -4.74
C TRP A 420 4.16 -8.80 -4.63
N GLU A 421 3.10 -8.81 -3.81
CA GLU A 421 2.11 -9.89 -3.89
C GLU A 421 1.28 -9.75 -5.15
N TYR A 422 0.57 -8.64 -5.31
CA TYR A 422 -0.10 -8.16 -6.50
C TYR A 422 -0.63 -6.74 -6.24
N PRO A 423 -0.92 -5.94 -7.27
CA PRO A 423 -1.37 -4.57 -7.05
C PRO A 423 -2.81 -4.53 -6.53
N TRP A 424 -3.02 -4.11 -5.30
CA TRP A 424 -4.33 -3.98 -4.67
C TRP A 424 -4.54 -2.64 -3.97
N PHE A 425 -5.78 -2.17 -3.96
CA PHE A 425 -6.21 -0.91 -3.36
C PHE A 425 -6.50 -1.07 -1.88
N ALA A 426 -5.97 -0.17 -1.04
CA ALA A 426 -6.31 -0.06 0.37
C ALA A 426 -6.25 1.39 0.85
N ALA A 427 -7.38 1.94 1.31
CA ALA A 427 -7.52 3.36 1.59
C ALA A 427 -6.73 3.84 2.82
N TRP A 428 -6.74 3.09 3.92
CA TRP A 428 -6.04 3.54 5.12
C TRP A 428 -4.53 3.31 5.06
N ASP A 429 -4.07 2.25 4.40
CA ASP A 429 -2.66 2.03 4.09
C ASP A 429 -2.12 3.19 3.24
N LEU A 430 -2.83 3.59 2.20
CA LEU A 430 -2.49 4.75 1.39
C LEU A 430 -2.36 6.02 2.23
N ALA A 431 -3.23 6.22 3.22
CA ALA A 431 -3.15 7.38 4.12
C ALA A 431 -1.86 7.36 4.96
N PHE A 432 -1.45 6.19 5.47
CA PHE A 432 -0.14 6.04 6.14
C PHE A 432 1.02 6.30 5.19
N HIS A 433 0.99 5.77 3.96
CA HIS A 433 2.03 6.00 2.95
C HIS A 433 2.20 7.47 2.60
N CYS A 434 1.14 8.28 2.63
CA CYS A 434 1.21 9.70 2.34
C CYS A 434 2.12 10.46 3.31
N VAL A 435 2.31 9.99 4.53
CA VAL A 435 3.16 10.63 5.54
C VAL A 435 4.64 10.59 5.14
N PRO A 436 5.27 9.41 4.91
CA PRO A 436 6.64 9.36 4.42
C PRO A 436 6.79 9.94 2.99
N LEU A 437 5.80 9.75 2.10
CA LEU A 437 5.81 10.34 0.76
C LEU A 437 5.85 11.88 0.79
N ALA A 438 5.25 12.52 1.80
CA ALA A 438 5.27 13.97 1.94
C ALA A 438 6.68 14.55 2.12
N HIS A 439 7.65 13.78 2.60
CA HIS A 439 9.04 14.21 2.71
C HIS A 439 9.75 14.33 1.36
N VAL A 440 9.29 13.62 0.34
CA VAL A 440 9.92 13.55 -1.00
C VAL A 440 9.04 14.10 -2.12
N ASP A 441 7.71 13.95 -2.01
CA ASP A 441 6.71 14.42 -2.99
C ASP A 441 5.41 14.83 -2.28
N PRO A 442 5.40 15.98 -1.56
CA PRO A 442 4.25 16.42 -0.78
C PRO A 442 3.01 16.66 -1.64
N GLN A 443 3.16 17.08 -2.90
CA GLN A 443 2.04 17.32 -3.78
C GLN A 443 1.38 16.01 -4.25
N PHE A 444 2.15 14.95 -4.47
CA PHE A 444 1.59 13.63 -4.74
C PHE A 444 0.81 13.13 -3.50
N ALA A 445 1.40 13.20 -2.31
CA ALA A 445 0.74 12.80 -1.06
C ALA A 445 -0.60 13.54 -0.83
N LYS A 446 -0.62 14.86 -1.03
CA LYS A 446 -1.86 15.67 -0.94
C LYS A 446 -2.91 15.22 -1.95
N ARG A 447 -2.50 14.99 -3.22
CA ARG A 447 -3.40 14.52 -4.27
C ARG A 447 -4.01 13.18 -3.95
N GLN A 448 -3.22 12.23 -3.40
CA GLN A 448 -3.71 10.91 -2.99
C GLN A 448 -4.81 11.01 -1.91
N LEU A 449 -4.58 11.79 -0.87
CA LEU A 449 -5.56 11.98 0.21
C LEU A 449 -6.86 12.63 -0.30
N ILE A 450 -6.75 13.62 -1.19
CA ILE A 450 -7.94 14.24 -1.82
C ILE A 450 -8.64 13.24 -2.75
N LEU A 451 -7.88 12.43 -3.49
CA LEU A 451 -8.41 11.47 -4.45
C LEU A 451 -9.37 10.48 -3.79
N MET A 452 -8.98 9.91 -2.63
CA MET A 452 -9.83 8.98 -1.88
C MET A 452 -11.18 9.57 -1.46
N LEU A 453 -11.25 10.90 -1.37
CA LEU A 453 -12.46 11.62 -0.97
C LEU A 453 -13.23 12.20 -2.19
N ARG A 454 -12.86 11.83 -3.42
CA ARG A 454 -13.60 12.21 -4.63
C ARG A 454 -14.87 11.39 -4.76
N GLU A 455 -15.82 11.97 -5.49
CA GLU A 455 -17.17 11.45 -5.70
C GLU A 455 -17.17 10.09 -6.42
N TRP A 456 -16.12 9.73 -7.13
CA TRP A 456 -15.95 8.43 -7.79
C TRP A 456 -15.15 7.40 -6.99
N TYR A 457 -14.66 7.78 -5.79
CA TYR A 457 -14.07 6.88 -4.79
C TYR A 457 -14.95 6.77 -3.56
N MET A 458 -15.40 7.89 -3.00
CA MET A 458 -16.20 7.91 -1.77
C MET A 458 -17.67 7.67 -2.09
N HIS A 459 -18.31 6.81 -1.30
CA HIS A 459 -19.76 6.57 -1.41
C HIS A 459 -20.56 7.86 -1.13
N PRO A 460 -21.72 8.08 -1.79
CA PRO A 460 -22.57 9.26 -1.52
C PRO A 460 -22.98 9.44 -0.06
N SER A 461 -23.01 8.37 0.75
CA SER A 461 -23.26 8.45 2.19
C SER A 461 -22.10 9.03 2.99
N GLY A 462 -20.93 9.25 2.39
CA GLY A 462 -19.71 9.67 3.06
C GLY A 462 -18.77 8.53 3.48
N LYS A 463 -19.12 7.27 3.21
CA LYS A 463 -18.26 6.12 3.46
C LYS A 463 -17.09 6.09 2.50
N LEU A 464 -15.89 5.82 2.99
CA LEU A 464 -14.72 5.54 2.15
C LEU A 464 -14.72 4.06 1.76
N ALA A 465 -14.37 3.78 0.49
CA ALA A 465 -14.08 2.43 0.05
C ALA A 465 -12.87 1.91 0.83
N ALA A 466 -12.99 0.75 1.47
CA ALA A 466 -11.94 0.22 2.33
C ALA A 466 -10.78 -0.35 1.51
N TYR A 467 -11.04 -1.40 0.72
CA TYR A 467 -10.09 -2.08 -0.15
C TYR A 467 -10.86 -2.83 -1.25
N GLU A 468 -10.17 -3.22 -2.32
CA GLU A 468 -10.86 -3.69 -3.53
C GLU A 468 -11.67 -4.98 -3.38
N TRP A 469 -11.35 -5.84 -2.41
CA TRP A 469 -12.15 -7.05 -2.13
C TRP A 469 -13.57 -6.72 -1.70
N LYS A 470 -13.69 -5.71 -0.82
CA LYS A 470 -14.99 -5.37 -0.26
C LYS A 470 -15.00 -3.89 0.20
N PHE A 471 -15.49 -3.02 -0.64
CA PHE A 471 -15.59 -1.59 -0.34
C PHE A 471 -16.43 -1.27 0.90
N ASP A 472 -17.35 -2.19 1.25
CA ASP A 472 -18.24 -2.03 2.39
C ASP A 472 -17.62 -2.32 3.75
N ASP A 473 -16.43 -2.88 3.80
CA ASP A 473 -15.69 -2.98 5.04
C ASP A 473 -15.27 -1.60 5.56
N VAL A 474 -14.92 -1.53 6.82
CA VAL A 474 -14.63 -0.27 7.50
C VAL A 474 -13.19 -0.25 7.95
N ASN A 475 -12.43 0.71 7.43
CA ASN A 475 -11.07 0.99 7.92
C ASN A 475 -11.08 2.08 8.99
N PRO A 476 -10.10 2.10 9.92
CA PRO A 476 -9.92 3.20 10.84
C PRO A 476 -9.86 4.57 10.15
N PRO A 477 -10.46 5.63 10.69
CA PRO A 477 -10.55 6.93 10.06
C PRO A 477 -9.25 7.75 10.23
N VAL A 478 -8.15 7.30 9.63
CA VAL A 478 -6.83 7.93 9.75
C VAL A 478 -6.56 9.06 8.75
N HIS A 479 -7.49 9.33 7.81
CA HIS A 479 -7.28 10.34 6.76
C HIS A 479 -7.08 11.76 7.30
N ALA A 480 -7.79 12.15 8.37
CA ALA A 480 -7.62 13.48 8.98
C ALA A 480 -6.24 13.61 9.63
N TRP A 481 -5.78 12.56 10.32
CA TRP A 481 -4.43 12.50 10.87
C TRP A 481 -3.37 12.62 9.76
N ALA A 482 -3.48 11.81 8.70
CA ALA A 482 -2.55 11.86 7.59
C ALA A 482 -2.53 13.22 6.89
N ALA A 483 -3.71 13.82 6.67
CA ALA A 483 -3.81 15.15 6.07
C ALA A 483 -3.11 16.24 6.90
N LEU A 484 -3.30 16.21 8.22
CA LEU A 484 -2.63 17.13 9.13
C LEU A 484 -1.11 16.92 9.13
N ARG A 485 -0.64 15.66 9.14
CA ARG A 485 0.79 15.34 9.08
C ARG A 485 1.42 15.80 7.76
N VAL A 486 0.80 15.48 6.63
CA VAL A 486 1.25 15.93 5.29
C VAL A 486 1.31 17.46 5.21
N PHE A 487 0.28 18.16 5.70
CA PHE A 487 0.26 19.62 5.77
C PHE A 487 1.44 20.18 6.57
N LEU A 488 1.73 19.61 7.74
CA LEU A 488 2.83 20.05 8.61
C LEU A 488 4.20 19.74 8.02
N ILE A 489 4.39 18.57 7.42
CA ILE A 489 5.65 18.17 6.76
C ILE A 489 5.95 19.11 5.58
N ASP A 490 4.94 19.52 4.82
CA ASP A 490 5.08 20.49 3.72
C ASP A 490 5.15 21.95 4.19
N GLY A 491 5.50 22.19 5.45
CA GLY A 491 5.75 23.52 6.02
C GLY A 491 4.55 24.23 6.61
N GLY A 492 3.36 23.62 6.62
CA GLY A 492 2.17 24.11 7.34
C GLY A 492 1.57 25.41 6.77
N GLN A 493 1.68 25.65 5.45
CA GLN A 493 1.21 26.89 4.82
C GLN A 493 0.13 26.69 3.76
N ASP A 494 -0.12 25.46 3.31
CA ASP A 494 -1.10 25.16 2.26
C ASP A 494 -2.51 25.03 2.86
N PHE A 495 -3.10 26.16 3.23
CA PHE A 495 -4.44 26.22 3.80
C PHE A 495 -5.54 25.91 2.79
N GLU A 496 -5.27 26.02 1.49
CA GLU A 496 -6.21 25.60 0.45
C GLU A 496 -6.38 24.07 0.48
N PHE A 497 -5.29 23.31 0.51
CA PHE A 497 -5.31 21.86 0.71
C PHE A 497 -6.05 21.50 2.00
N LEU A 498 -5.68 22.15 3.12
CA LEU A 498 -6.24 21.82 4.44
C LEU A 498 -7.76 22.07 4.49
N SER A 499 -8.22 23.20 3.95
CA SER A 499 -9.66 23.54 3.87
C SER A 499 -10.42 22.56 2.96
N ARG A 500 -9.83 22.26 1.80
CA ARG A 500 -10.45 21.37 0.82
C ARG A 500 -10.64 19.96 1.36
N ILE A 501 -9.61 19.40 2.00
CA ILE A 501 -9.71 18.05 2.57
C ILE A 501 -10.64 18.01 3.78
N PHE A 502 -10.58 19.03 4.63
CA PHE A 502 -11.47 19.16 5.79
C PHE A 502 -12.94 19.13 5.40
N THR A 503 -13.32 19.92 4.38
CA THR A 503 -14.71 19.97 3.90
C THR A 503 -15.21 18.59 3.44
N LYS A 504 -14.36 17.81 2.77
CA LYS A 504 -14.71 16.45 2.34
C LYS A 504 -14.77 15.47 3.52
N LEU A 505 -13.88 15.60 4.48
CA LEU A 505 -13.86 14.77 5.70
C LEU A 505 -15.09 15.00 6.60
N LEU A 506 -15.78 16.16 6.52
CA LEU A 506 -17.04 16.37 7.22
C LEU A 506 -18.12 15.36 6.85
N LEU A 507 -18.18 14.95 5.57
CA LEU A 507 -19.13 13.93 5.09
C LEU A 507 -18.77 12.56 5.70
N ASN A 508 -17.50 12.20 5.66
CA ASN A 508 -17.01 10.94 6.23
C ASN A 508 -17.21 10.91 7.75
N PHE A 509 -16.91 11.99 8.46
CA PHE A 509 -17.17 12.08 9.91
C PHE A 509 -18.65 11.90 10.25
N THR A 510 -19.54 12.51 9.45
CA THR A 510 -20.99 12.36 9.66
C THR A 510 -21.45 10.92 9.48
N TRP A 511 -20.89 10.22 8.48
CA TRP A 511 -21.15 8.79 8.29
C TRP A 511 -20.72 7.99 9.53
N TRP A 512 -19.53 8.25 10.07
CA TRP A 512 -18.99 7.56 11.24
C TRP A 512 -19.81 7.79 12.51
N VAL A 513 -20.18 9.05 12.85
CA VAL A 513 -20.94 9.34 14.08
C VAL A 513 -22.36 8.78 14.07
N ASN A 514 -22.86 8.36 12.92
CA ASN A 514 -24.13 7.64 12.80
C ASN A 514 -23.99 6.12 13.04
N ARG A 515 -22.79 5.61 13.32
CA ARG A 515 -22.49 4.20 13.60
C ARG A 515 -22.11 3.95 15.05
N LYS A 516 -22.60 4.74 15.98
CA LYS A 516 -22.46 4.44 17.40
C LYS A 516 -23.36 3.26 17.81
N ASP A 517 -23.11 2.79 19.02
CA ASP A 517 -23.89 1.74 19.66
C ASP A 517 -25.41 1.96 19.56
N SER A 518 -26.16 0.88 19.63
CA SER A 518 -27.63 0.89 19.50
C SER A 518 -28.33 1.73 20.55
N GLU A 519 -27.71 1.97 21.70
CA GLU A 519 -28.21 2.76 22.81
C GLU A 519 -27.83 4.25 22.73
N GLY A 520 -26.91 4.62 21.83
CA GLY A 520 -26.44 5.99 21.62
C GLY A 520 -25.49 6.50 22.71
N ASN A 521 -24.75 5.61 23.42
CA ASN A 521 -23.84 5.94 24.51
C ASN A 521 -22.52 6.59 24.05
N ASN A 522 -22.29 6.73 22.74
CA ASN A 522 -21.08 7.26 22.12
C ASN A 522 -19.85 6.33 22.20
N VAL A 523 -20.06 5.05 22.37
CA VAL A 523 -19.10 4.01 22.03
C VAL A 523 -19.38 3.52 20.61
N PHE A 524 -18.43 2.84 19.98
CA PHE A 524 -18.53 2.47 18.57
C PHE A 524 -18.36 0.97 18.40
N GLU A 525 -19.32 0.38 17.71
CA GLU A 525 -19.30 -0.97 17.21
C GLU A 525 -18.66 -0.89 15.81
N GLY A 526 -17.36 -1.09 15.72
CA GLY A 526 -16.63 -0.82 14.49
C GLY A 526 -16.78 -1.90 13.41
N GLY A 527 -17.03 -3.15 13.81
CA GLY A 527 -16.93 -4.28 12.90
C GLY A 527 -15.47 -4.52 12.47
N PHE A 528 -15.25 -4.73 11.17
CA PHE A 528 -13.91 -4.86 10.62
C PHE A 528 -13.14 -3.54 10.73
N LEU A 529 -12.16 -3.41 11.55
CA LEU A 529 -11.27 -2.25 11.68
C LEU A 529 -9.81 -2.60 11.37
N GLY A 530 -9.58 -3.57 10.46
CA GLY A 530 -8.27 -4.14 10.23
C GLY A 530 -7.74 -4.97 11.41
N LEU A 531 -8.57 -5.24 12.41
CA LEU A 531 -8.27 -5.97 13.64
C LEU A 531 -9.37 -6.99 13.98
N ASP A 532 -10.02 -7.54 12.97
CA ASP A 532 -11.11 -8.52 13.09
C ASP A 532 -10.69 -9.79 13.84
N ASN A 533 -9.47 -10.23 13.66
CA ASN A 533 -8.91 -11.46 14.22
C ASN A 533 -8.04 -11.28 15.47
N ILE A 534 -8.09 -10.13 16.16
CA ILE A 534 -7.26 -9.87 17.34
C ILE A 534 -7.90 -10.35 18.65
N GLY A 535 -9.08 -10.90 18.59
CA GLY A 535 -9.83 -11.40 19.74
C GLY A 535 -10.09 -12.90 19.67
N PRO A 536 -10.76 -13.47 20.65
CA PRO A 536 -11.14 -14.89 20.65
C PRO A 536 -12.21 -15.23 19.61
N ILE A 537 -12.90 -14.22 19.08
CA ILE A 537 -13.94 -14.33 18.04
C ILE A 537 -13.66 -13.29 16.95
N ASP A 538 -14.19 -13.54 15.76
CA ASP A 538 -14.18 -12.54 14.70
C ASP A 538 -15.00 -11.31 15.13
N ARG A 539 -14.33 -10.18 15.29
CA ARG A 539 -14.91 -8.92 15.78
C ARG A 539 -15.85 -8.25 14.76
N SER A 540 -15.81 -8.72 13.50
CA SER A 540 -16.70 -8.27 12.42
C SER A 540 -17.93 -9.15 12.24
N ALA A 541 -17.96 -10.32 12.85
CA ALA A 541 -19.06 -11.28 12.69
C ALA A 541 -20.34 -10.80 13.39
N VAL A 542 -21.47 -11.21 12.81
CA VAL A 542 -22.78 -11.08 13.49
C VAL A 542 -22.82 -12.12 14.61
N LEU A 543 -22.86 -11.65 15.85
CA LEU A 543 -22.85 -12.52 17.01
C LEU A 543 -24.24 -13.14 17.28
N PRO A 544 -24.28 -14.37 17.83
CA PRO A 544 -25.53 -15.08 18.10
C PRO A 544 -26.32 -14.41 19.25
N ASN A 545 -27.62 -14.68 19.33
CA ASN A 545 -28.50 -14.31 20.44
C ASN A 545 -28.59 -12.79 20.71
N GLY A 546 -28.35 -11.95 19.68
CA GLY A 546 -28.39 -10.49 19.83
C GLY A 546 -27.21 -9.93 20.63
N ALA A 547 -26.13 -10.70 20.78
CA ALA A 547 -24.90 -10.20 21.36
C ALA A 547 -24.25 -9.16 20.45
N HIS A 548 -23.58 -8.16 21.04
CA HIS A 548 -22.82 -7.14 20.30
C HIS A 548 -21.54 -6.78 21.07
N LEU A 549 -20.56 -6.28 20.34
CA LEU A 549 -19.22 -5.99 20.84
C LEU A 549 -18.95 -4.49 20.82
N GLU A 550 -18.81 -3.89 21.99
CA GLU A 550 -18.29 -2.53 22.14
C GLU A 550 -16.77 -2.57 22.06
N GLN A 551 -16.23 -1.88 21.08
CA GLN A 551 -14.81 -1.94 20.72
C GLN A 551 -14.02 -0.79 21.33
N ALA A 552 -12.94 -1.10 22.05
CA ALA A 552 -12.05 -0.12 22.64
C ALA A 552 -11.28 0.67 21.57
N ASP A 553 -10.80 -0.01 20.52
CA ASP A 553 -10.14 0.64 19.41
C ASP A 553 -11.11 1.45 18.52
N GLY A 554 -12.31 0.92 18.22
CA GLY A 554 -13.32 1.63 17.45
C GLY A 554 -13.68 2.97 18.10
N THR A 555 -13.85 2.97 19.41
CA THR A 555 -14.12 4.18 20.20
C THR A 555 -12.91 5.10 20.24
N ALA A 556 -11.71 4.56 20.42
CA ALA A 556 -10.46 5.33 20.42
C ALA A 556 -10.18 6.00 19.05
N TRP A 557 -10.40 5.28 17.95
CA TRP A 557 -10.27 5.84 16.59
C TRP A 557 -11.19 7.04 16.37
N MET A 558 -12.42 6.98 16.87
CA MET A 558 -13.36 8.09 16.72
C MET A 558 -13.00 9.28 17.61
N ALA A 559 -12.44 9.05 18.79
CA ALA A 559 -11.89 10.12 19.63
C ALA A 559 -10.69 10.79 18.95
N MET A 560 -9.75 10.02 18.42
CA MET A 560 -8.60 10.51 17.64
C MET A 560 -9.06 11.30 16.41
N TYR A 561 -10.02 10.79 15.64
CA TYR A 561 -10.59 11.48 14.49
C TYR A 561 -11.18 12.84 14.87
N SER A 562 -11.95 12.90 15.97
CA SER A 562 -12.49 14.14 16.49
C SER A 562 -11.41 15.15 16.85
N LEU A 563 -10.31 14.72 17.51
CA LEU A 563 -9.17 15.58 17.82
C LEU A 563 -8.42 16.05 16.58
N ASN A 564 -8.21 15.19 15.59
CA ASN A 564 -7.55 15.58 14.33
C ASN A 564 -8.36 16.64 13.58
N LEU A 565 -9.69 16.46 13.49
CA LEU A 565 -10.57 17.47 12.88
C LEU A 565 -10.67 18.75 13.72
N LEU A 566 -10.62 18.64 15.05
CA LEU A 566 -10.51 19.81 15.92
C LEU A 566 -9.23 20.60 15.64
N GLU A 567 -8.07 19.93 15.57
CA GLU A 567 -6.79 20.60 15.29
C GLU A 567 -6.80 21.29 13.92
N ILE A 568 -7.35 20.62 12.88
CA ILE A 568 -7.50 21.21 11.55
C ILE A 568 -8.42 22.44 11.61
N ALA A 569 -9.58 22.33 12.27
CA ALA A 569 -10.55 23.43 12.39
C ALA A 569 -9.93 24.64 13.13
N LEU A 570 -9.19 24.42 14.20
CA LEU A 570 -8.52 25.50 14.94
C LEU A 570 -7.44 26.21 14.11
N ARG A 571 -6.73 25.48 13.24
CA ARG A 571 -5.75 26.09 12.30
C ARG A 571 -6.47 26.91 11.23
N LEU A 572 -7.52 26.37 10.63
CA LEU A 572 -8.32 27.07 9.63
C LEU A 572 -9.03 28.30 10.23
N ALA A 573 -9.49 28.23 11.48
CA ALA A 573 -10.16 29.32 12.19
C ALA A 573 -9.27 30.55 12.39
N GLN A 574 -7.93 30.40 12.35
CA GLN A 574 -7.01 31.53 12.36
C GLN A 574 -7.09 32.39 11.09
N HIS A 575 -7.60 31.83 10.00
CA HIS A 575 -7.76 32.50 8.70
C HIS A 575 -9.23 32.83 8.40
N ASP A 576 -10.17 31.96 8.83
CA ASP A 576 -11.59 32.13 8.65
C ASP A 576 -12.35 31.69 9.93
N ARG A 577 -12.95 32.65 10.63
CA ARG A 577 -13.64 32.42 11.91
C ARG A 577 -14.85 31.50 11.80
N ALA A 578 -15.40 31.26 10.62
CA ALA A 578 -16.49 30.29 10.45
C ALA A 578 -16.11 28.88 10.92
N TYR A 579 -14.83 28.56 10.98
CA TYR A 579 -14.35 27.27 11.51
C TYR A 579 -14.37 27.18 13.05
N GLU A 580 -14.59 28.26 13.81
CA GLU A 580 -14.67 28.20 15.29
C GLU A 580 -15.88 27.36 15.76
N ASP A 581 -17.02 27.42 15.04
CA ASP A 581 -18.18 26.60 15.33
C ASP A 581 -17.90 25.11 15.09
N LEU A 582 -17.17 24.79 14.01
CA LEU A 582 -16.78 23.42 13.71
C LEU A 582 -15.77 22.88 14.73
N ALA A 583 -14.81 23.71 15.17
CA ALA A 583 -13.90 23.35 16.25
C ALA A 583 -14.68 23.01 17.54
N THR A 584 -15.70 23.81 17.89
CA THR A 584 -16.59 23.54 19.02
C THR A 584 -17.29 22.18 18.88
N LYS A 585 -17.82 21.89 17.69
CA LYS A 585 -18.48 20.60 17.42
C LYS A 585 -17.53 19.42 17.66
N PHE A 586 -16.30 19.45 17.13
CA PHE A 586 -15.36 18.35 17.27
C PHE A 586 -14.83 18.21 18.70
N PHE A 587 -14.64 19.31 19.42
CA PHE A 587 -14.33 19.29 20.84
C PHE A 587 -15.44 18.59 21.66
N GLU A 588 -16.71 18.93 21.42
CA GLU A 588 -17.83 18.30 22.13
C GLU A 588 -17.93 16.80 21.81
N HIS A 589 -17.77 16.39 20.52
CA HIS A 589 -17.75 14.99 20.14
C HIS A 589 -16.62 14.23 20.84
N PHE A 590 -15.40 14.77 20.84
CA PHE A 590 -14.29 14.19 21.57
C PHE A 590 -14.62 14.01 23.07
N ALA A 591 -15.14 15.05 23.73
CA ALA A 591 -15.42 15.00 25.15
C ALA A 591 -16.47 13.94 25.50
N TYR A 592 -17.50 13.78 24.64
CA TYR A 592 -18.53 12.75 24.85
C TYR A 592 -17.96 11.33 24.65
N ILE A 593 -17.16 11.11 23.60
CA ILE A 593 -16.54 9.81 23.33
C ILE A 593 -15.53 9.44 24.41
N ALA A 594 -14.66 10.37 24.79
CA ALA A 594 -13.63 10.13 25.80
C ALA A 594 -14.19 9.85 27.20
N ALA A 595 -15.36 10.38 27.51
CA ALA A 595 -16.05 10.00 28.74
C ALA A 595 -16.71 8.62 28.61
N ALA A 596 -17.34 8.34 27.47
CA ALA A 596 -18.09 7.11 27.25
C ALA A 596 -17.19 5.86 27.35
N ILE A 597 -15.97 5.89 26.80
CA ILE A 597 -15.05 4.75 26.84
C ILE A 597 -14.75 4.23 28.24
N VAL A 598 -14.80 5.14 29.24
CA VAL A 598 -14.61 4.81 30.67
C VAL A 598 -15.92 4.41 31.30
N GLU A 599 -16.99 5.17 31.06
CA GLU A 599 -18.30 4.97 31.68
C GLU A 599 -18.99 3.68 31.24
N GLN A 600 -18.76 3.24 30.01
CA GLN A 600 -19.27 1.98 29.45
C GLN A 600 -18.39 0.77 29.81
N GLY A 601 -17.38 0.94 30.65
CA GLY A 601 -16.63 -0.16 31.23
C GLY A 601 -15.51 -0.73 30.36
N LEU A 602 -15.10 -0.04 29.29
CA LEU A 602 -13.96 -0.49 28.47
C LEU A 602 -12.63 -0.36 29.21
N TRP A 603 -12.53 0.53 30.21
CA TRP A 603 -11.40 0.58 31.12
C TRP A 603 -11.57 -0.41 32.28
N ASP A 604 -10.55 -1.24 32.51
CA ASP A 604 -10.50 -2.15 33.66
C ASP A 604 -9.66 -1.53 34.79
N GLU A 605 -10.29 -1.29 35.94
CA GLU A 605 -9.62 -0.67 37.09
C GLU A 605 -8.65 -1.61 37.82
N ASP A 606 -8.82 -2.92 37.70
CA ASP A 606 -7.94 -3.91 38.31
C ASP A 606 -6.69 -4.13 37.47
N ASP A 607 -6.88 -4.40 36.15
CA ASP A 607 -5.81 -4.63 35.20
C ASP A 607 -5.13 -3.35 34.71
N LYS A 608 -5.73 -2.16 34.93
CA LYS A 608 -5.25 -0.86 34.45
C LYS A 608 -5.03 -0.86 32.92
N PHE A 609 -6.00 -1.40 32.17
CA PHE A 609 -5.92 -1.57 30.73
C PHE A 609 -7.31 -1.40 30.09
N PHE A 610 -7.36 -1.08 28.76
CA PHE A 610 -8.60 -1.04 28.01
C PHE A 610 -8.86 -2.37 27.32
N TYR A 611 -10.13 -2.79 27.30
CA TYR A 611 -10.60 -4.02 26.69
C TYR A 611 -11.92 -3.82 25.97
N ASP A 612 -12.19 -4.67 24.99
CA ASP A 612 -13.52 -4.78 24.41
C ASP A 612 -14.51 -5.37 25.44
N VAL A 613 -15.77 -4.98 25.32
CA VAL A 613 -16.86 -5.48 26.16
C VAL A 613 -17.92 -6.16 25.31
N LEU A 614 -18.16 -7.43 25.56
CA LEU A 614 -19.22 -8.20 24.93
C LEU A 614 -20.51 -8.04 25.74
N HIS A 615 -21.56 -7.58 25.10
CA HIS A 615 -22.89 -7.46 25.64
C HIS A 615 -23.77 -8.59 25.14
N PHE A 616 -24.47 -9.28 26.02
CA PHE A 616 -25.40 -10.33 25.69
C PHE A 616 -26.84 -9.82 25.62
N GLY A 617 -27.68 -10.46 24.81
CA GLY A 617 -29.09 -10.06 24.65
C GLY A 617 -29.94 -10.11 25.93
N ASP A 618 -29.47 -10.75 27.00
CA ASP A 618 -30.08 -10.80 28.30
C ASP A 618 -29.62 -9.68 29.28
N GLY A 619 -28.70 -8.80 28.77
CA GLY A 619 -28.14 -7.70 29.54
C GLY A 619 -26.90 -8.06 30.36
N ALA A 620 -26.41 -9.29 30.30
CA ALA A 620 -25.10 -9.65 30.85
C ALA A 620 -23.97 -9.04 30.01
N THR A 621 -22.84 -8.80 30.64
CA THR A 621 -21.63 -8.27 29.96
C THR A 621 -20.40 -9.08 30.32
N GLU A 622 -19.50 -9.27 29.37
CA GLU A 622 -18.21 -9.91 29.59
C GLU A 622 -17.09 -9.07 28.95
N ARG A 623 -16.07 -8.76 29.73
CA ARG A 623 -14.90 -8.04 29.27
C ARG A 623 -13.91 -9.02 28.66
N LEU A 624 -13.54 -8.79 27.41
CA LEU A 624 -12.56 -9.63 26.69
C LEU A 624 -11.14 -9.21 27.08
N ARG A 625 -10.57 -9.81 28.14
CA ARG A 625 -9.26 -9.45 28.66
C ARG A 625 -8.09 -9.92 27.79
N VAL A 626 -8.15 -9.61 26.51
CA VAL A 626 -7.06 -9.81 25.56
C VAL A 626 -6.17 -8.59 25.54
N ARG A 627 -4.96 -8.70 26.10
CA ARG A 627 -3.97 -7.62 26.10
C ARG A 627 -3.32 -7.50 24.74
N SER A 628 -3.81 -6.58 23.94
CA SER A 628 -3.37 -6.33 22.57
C SER A 628 -3.29 -4.84 22.26
N VAL A 629 -2.83 -4.49 21.06
CA VAL A 629 -2.80 -3.10 20.58
C VAL A 629 -4.17 -2.43 20.60
N VAL A 630 -5.28 -3.18 20.58
CA VAL A 630 -6.63 -2.65 20.76
C VAL A 630 -6.74 -1.78 22.01
N GLY A 631 -6.22 -2.27 23.14
CA GLY A 631 -6.23 -1.56 24.42
C GLY A 631 -5.17 -0.46 24.52
N LEU A 632 -4.26 -0.33 23.56
CA LEU A 632 -3.25 0.74 23.49
C LEU A 632 -3.69 1.92 22.61
N LEU A 633 -4.61 1.72 21.69
CA LEU A 633 -5.08 2.75 20.78
C LEU A 633 -5.69 3.99 21.47
N PRO A 634 -6.31 3.91 22.64
CA PRO A 634 -6.73 5.10 23.38
C PRO A 634 -5.63 6.12 23.66
N LEU A 635 -4.34 5.71 23.67
CA LEU A 635 -3.19 6.62 23.78
C LEU A 635 -3.07 7.56 22.57
N ALA A 636 -3.45 7.10 21.37
CA ALA A 636 -3.36 7.89 20.14
C ALA A 636 -4.33 9.07 20.11
N ALA A 637 -5.44 8.99 20.87
CA ALA A 637 -6.42 10.06 21.00
C ALA A 637 -5.92 11.13 22.00
N THR A 638 -4.93 11.92 21.58
CA THR A 638 -4.30 12.95 22.38
C THR A 638 -3.97 14.20 21.55
N MET A 639 -4.19 15.38 22.14
CA MET A 639 -3.91 16.69 21.55
C MET A 639 -3.61 17.71 22.65
N THR A 640 -2.68 18.62 22.41
CA THR A 640 -2.41 19.77 23.29
C THR A 640 -3.11 21.01 22.78
N LEU A 641 -3.90 21.66 23.62
CA LEU A 641 -4.57 22.93 23.35
C LEU A 641 -3.87 24.06 24.11
N GLY A 642 -3.13 24.90 23.39
CA GLY A 642 -2.39 26.02 23.94
C GLY A 642 -3.30 27.23 24.27
N GLU A 643 -2.96 28.00 25.30
CA GLU A 643 -3.67 29.22 25.70
C GLU A 643 -3.62 30.30 24.58
N ASP A 644 -2.56 30.31 23.76
CA ASP A 644 -2.46 31.23 22.63
C ASP A 644 -3.54 30.97 21.58
N THR A 645 -3.86 29.70 21.32
CA THR A 645 -4.97 29.31 20.45
C THR A 645 -6.30 29.80 21.00
N LEU A 646 -6.54 29.61 22.31
CA LEU A 646 -7.75 30.10 22.98
C LEU A 646 -7.87 31.62 22.96
N ARG A 647 -6.74 32.34 23.01
CA ARG A 647 -6.71 33.80 22.93
C ARG A 647 -6.97 34.30 21.51
N ALA A 648 -6.45 33.60 20.51
CA ALA A 648 -6.65 33.93 19.10
C ALA A 648 -8.10 33.67 18.61
N LEU A 649 -8.82 32.71 19.26
CA LEU A 649 -10.14 32.23 18.85
C LEU A 649 -11.17 32.44 19.97
N PRO A 650 -11.68 33.68 20.15
CA PRO A 650 -12.48 34.05 21.32
C PRO A 650 -13.86 33.38 21.39
N GLU A 651 -14.50 33.07 20.25
CA GLU A 651 -15.79 32.40 20.23
C GLU A 651 -15.65 30.93 20.63
N PHE A 652 -14.70 30.25 20.08
CA PHE A 652 -14.35 28.88 20.51
C PHE A 652 -13.97 28.87 22.00
N ALA A 653 -13.11 29.78 22.45
CA ALA A 653 -12.70 29.86 23.86
C ALA A 653 -13.88 30.13 24.82
N ALA A 654 -14.83 30.95 24.42
CA ALA A 654 -16.04 31.19 25.22
C ALA A 654 -16.89 29.91 25.34
N ARG A 655 -17.10 29.18 24.23
CA ARG A 655 -17.82 27.91 24.22
C ARG A 655 -17.09 26.83 25.01
N PHE A 656 -15.78 26.72 24.84
CA PHE A 656 -14.93 25.80 25.59
C PHE A 656 -15.05 26.03 27.11
N ARG A 657 -14.91 27.29 27.58
CA ARG A 657 -15.07 27.63 29.01
C ARG A 657 -16.50 27.37 29.51
N TRP A 658 -17.48 27.71 28.70
CA TRP A 658 -18.88 27.41 29.04
C TRP A 658 -19.11 25.91 29.22
N PHE A 659 -18.59 25.09 28.31
CA PHE A 659 -18.66 23.62 28.35
C PHE A 659 -18.09 23.10 29.69
N LEU A 660 -16.87 23.49 30.02
CA LEU A 660 -16.22 23.09 31.27
C LEU A 660 -17.03 23.50 32.50
N ALA A 661 -17.63 24.69 32.50
CA ALA A 661 -18.40 25.19 33.63
C ALA A 661 -19.78 24.51 33.79
N ASN A 662 -20.40 24.11 32.69
CA ASN A 662 -21.79 23.63 32.67
C ASN A 662 -21.93 22.10 32.45
N LYS A 663 -20.82 21.43 32.09
CA LYS A 663 -20.76 20.00 31.81
C LYS A 663 -19.66 19.29 32.65
N PRO A 664 -19.73 19.35 33.98
CA PRO A 664 -18.64 18.88 34.86
C PRO A 664 -18.36 17.39 34.71
N ARG A 665 -19.31 16.56 34.24
CA ARG A 665 -19.15 15.14 33.95
C ARG A 665 -18.01 14.90 32.93
N TYR A 666 -17.82 15.82 31.98
CA TYR A 666 -16.84 15.68 30.91
C TYR A 666 -15.51 16.43 31.15
N THR A 667 -15.42 17.15 32.29
CA THR A 667 -14.19 17.90 32.64
C THR A 667 -12.97 16.98 32.84
N PRO A 668 -13.08 15.76 33.38
CA PRO A 668 -11.93 14.88 33.56
C PRO A 668 -11.16 14.52 32.26
N VAL A 669 -11.83 14.55 31.09
CA VAL A 669 -11.17 14.27 29.82
C VAL A 669 -10.47 15.50 29.21
N VAL A 670 -10.63 16.67 29.86
CA VAL A 670 -9.92 17.91 29.56
C VAL A 670 -8.92 18.14 30.67
N GLY A 671 -7.74 17.56 30.55
CA GLY A 671 -6.74 17.51 31.60
C GLY A 671 -6.36 18.84 32.26
N ASP A 672 -5.47 18.75 33.21
CA ASP A 672 -4.93 19.90 33.95
C ASP A 672 -4.19 20.87 33.04
N VAL A 673 -3.96 22.08 33.56
CA VAL A 673 -3.16 23.09 32.89
C VAL A 673 -1.70 22.86 33.20
N HIS A 674 -0.86 22.72 32.19
CA HIS A 674 0.60 22.66 32.33
C HIS A 674 1.28 23.81 31.58
N MET A 675 2.52 24.06 31.95
CA MET A 675 3.37 25.03 31.24
C MET A 675 4.09 24.34 30.07
N LEU A 676 3.81 24.80 28.87
CA LEU A 676 4.40 24.30 27.61
C LEU A 676 5.25 25.42 27.01
N ASP A 677 6.56 25.27 26.91
CA ASP A 677 7.48 26.26 26.35
C ASP A 677 7.24 27.68 26.89
N GLY A 678 6.95 27.80 28.19
CA GLY A 678 6.65 29.09 28.83
C GLY A 678 5.20 29.58 28.68
N HIS A 679 4.31 28.80 28.03
CA HIS A 679 2.89 29.10 27.85
C HIS A 679 2.01 28.04 28.53
N GLN A 680 0.83 28.45 28.98
CA GLN A 680 -0.14 27.50 29.53
C GLN A 680 -0.80 26.68 28.41
N GLY A 681 -0.96 25.37 28.63
CA GLY A 681 -1.66 24.46 27.73
C GLY A 681 -2.49 23.42 28.50
N ARG A 682 -3.44 22.81 27.79
CA ARG A 682 -4.28 21.71 28.30
C ARG A 682 -4.14 20.49 27.43
N LEU A 683 -4.12 19.34 28.08
CA LEU A 683 -4.14 18.06 27.39
C LEU A 683 -5.59 17.61 27.18
N LEU A 684 -5.98 17.41 25.94
CA LEU A 684 -7.20 16.71 25.55
C LEU A 684 -6.81 15.28 25.23
N ALA A 685 -7.21 14.32 26.05
CA ALA A 685 -6.84 12.91 25.89
C ALA A 685 -7.88 11.99 26.55
N ILE A 686 -7.99 10.75 26.07
CA ILE A 686 -8.71 9.68 26.78
C ILE A 686 -7.90 9.27 28.02
N VAL A 687 -6.58 9.25 27.89
CA VAL A 687 -5.66 8.74 28.92
C VAL A 687 -4.94 9.92 29.57
N HIS A 688 -5.20 10.14 30.84
CA HIS A 688 -4.51 11.11 31.68
C HIS A 688 -3.53 10.41 32.64
N ARG A 689 -2.77 11.20 33.42
CA ARG A 689 -1.65 10.76 34.24
C ARG A 689 -1.94 9.51 35.09
N ASP A 690 -3.09 9.43 35.71
CA ASP A 690 -3.53 8.33 36.58
C ASP A 690 -3.62 6.98 35.88
N ARG A 691 -3.98 6.99 34.59
CA ARG A 691 -4.03 5.82 33.70
C ARG A 691 -2.80 5.67 32.84
N LEU A 692 -2.14 6.79 32.48
CA LEU A 692 -0.97 6.78 31.61
C LEU A 692 0.21 6.03 32.24
N VAL A 693 0.49 6.29 33.52
CA VAL A 693 1.62 5.65 34.22
C VAL A 693 1.50 4.12 34.23
N PRO A 694 0.38 3.52 34.67
CA PRO A 694 0.23 2.06 34.64
C PRO A 694 0.21 1.47 33.22
N ILE A 695 -0.39 2.16 32.22
CA ILE A 695 -0.33 1.69 30.83
C ILE A 695 1.11 1.71 30.33
N LEU A 696 1.89 2.76 30.61
CA LEU A 696 3.29 2.83 30.18
C LEU A 696 4.15 1.77 30.87
N ALA A 697 3.87 1.44 32.11
CA ALA A 697 4.55 0.32 32.78
C ALA A 697 4.30 -1.01 32.06
N THR A 698 3.08 -1.23 31.56
CA THR A 698 2.73 -2.41 30.75
C THR A 698 3.38 -2.34 29.36
N VAL A 699 3.30 -1.19 28.66
CA VAL A 699 3.86 -0.99 27.32
C VAL A 699 5.39 -1.19 27.29
N LEU A 700 6.09 -0.70 28.32
CA LEU A 700 7.56 -0.76 28.43
C LEU A 700 8.07 -2.06 29.07
N SER A 701 7.19 -2.99 29.40
CA SER A 701 7.58 -4.31 29.93
C SER A 701 7.90 -5.29 28.79
N GLU A 702 9.08 -5.93 28.86
CA GLU A 702 9.48 -6.98 27.91
C GLU A 702 8.65 -8.26 28.06
N ASP A 703 8.07 -8.48 29.26
CA ASP A 703 7.13 -9.58 29.51
C ASP A 703 5.72 -9.31 28.95
N GLU A 704 5.47 -8.08 28.54
CA GLU A 704 4.21 -7.66 27.95
C GLU A 704 4.41 -7.24 26.50
N PHE A 705 4.53 -5.94 26.22
CA PHE A 705 4.51 -5.43 24.84
C PHE A 705 5.89 -5.10 24.26
N LEU A 706 6.87 -4.71 25.05
CA LEU A 706 8.15 -4.25 24.53
C LEU A 706 8.97 -5.41 23.96
N SER A 707 9.41 -5.26 22.70
CA SER A 707 10.35 -6.17 22.05
C SER A 707 11.57 -5.41 21.51
N PRO A 708 12.65 -6.08 21.10
CA PRO A 708 13.78 -5.42 20.44
C PRO A 708 13.39 -4.71 19.12
N HIS A 709 12.22 -5.03 18.55
CA HIS A 709 11.78 -4.56 17.23
C HIS A 709 10.62 -3.57 17.29
N GLY A 710 10.10 -3.28 18.49
CA GLY A 710 8.95 -2.42 18.70
C GLY A 710 7.91 -3.04 19.65
N LEU A 711 6.73 -2.43 19.71
CA LEU A 711 5.65 -2.94 20.57
C LEU A 711 4.94 -4.10 19.86
N ARG A 712 4.81 -5.20 20.59
CA ARG A 712 4.07 -6.37 20.14
C ARG A 712 2.61 -6.02 19.91
N ALA A 713 2.03 -6.61 18.91
CA ALA A 713 0.62 -6.50 18.61
C ALA A 713 -0.26 -7.21 19.65
N LEU A 714 0.23 -8.33 20.19
CA LEU A 714 -0.36 -9.08 21.30
C LEU A 714 0.66 -9.19 22.43
N SER A 715 0.23 -9.01 23.68
CA SER A 715 1.11 -9.13 24.85
C SER A 715 1.68 -10.55 24.99
N ARG A 716 2.98 -10.63 25.26
CA ARG A 716 3.68 -11.88 25.57
C ARG A 716 3.12 -12.60 26.80
N ARG A 717 2.42 -11.91 27.69
CA ARG A 717 1.73 -12.50 28.84
C ARG A 717 0.84 -13.68 28.45
N HIS A 718 0.19 -13.59 27.26
CA HIS A 718 -0.68 -14.67 26.77
C HIS A 718 0.05 -15.98 26.42
N LEU A 719 1.38 -16.01 26.43
CA LEU A 719 2.15 -17.25 26.36
C LEU A 719 2.00 -18.09 27.64
N ALA A 720 1.95 -17.44 28.81
CA ALA A 720 1.80 -18.10 30.11
C ALA A 720 0.34 -18.16 30.58
N GLU A 721 -0.45 -17.18 30.18
CA GLU A 721 -1.85 -16.98 30.60
C GLU A 721 -2.73 -16.74 29.37
N PRO A 722 -3.06 -17.77 28.57
CA PRO A 722 -4.00 -17.65 27.45
C PRO A 722 -5.36 -17.13 27.91
N PHE A 723 -5.98 -16.30 27.10
CA PHE A 723 -7.36 -15.87 27.36
C PHE A 723 -8.33 -16.84 26.70
N THR A 724 -9.37 -17.26 27.42
CA THR A 724 -10.42 -18.13 26.89
C THR A 724 -11.81 -17.56 27.14
N LEU A 725 -12.57 -17.41 26.05
CA LEU A 725 -13.98 -17.05 26.06
C LEU A 725 -14.83 -18.32 25.91
N HIS A 726 -15.84 -18.48 26.73
CA HIS A 726 -16.87 -19.52 26.60
C HIS A 726 -18.16 -18.90 26.06
N LEU A 727 -18.53 -19.28 24.81
CA LEU A 727 -19.71 -18.73 24.15
C LEU A 727 -20.50 -19.88 23.50
N ASP A 728 -21.79 -19.99 23.76
CA ASP A 728 -22.72 -20.99 23.22
C ASP A 728 -22.21 -22.44 23.31
N GLY A 729 -21.51 -22.77 24.39
CA GLY A 729 -20.99 -24.12 24.64
C GLY A 729 -19.69 -24.42 23.91
N ALA A 730 -19.15 -23.50 23.15
CA ALA A 730 -17.80 -23.54 22.55
C ALA A 730 -16.80 -22.75 23.40
N SER A 731 -15.52 -23.07 23.27
CA SER A 731 -14.41 -22.36 23.89
C SER A 731 -13.52 -21.78 22.80
N TYR A 732 -13.19 -20.51 22.93
CA TYR A 732 -12.35 -19.74 22.00
C TYR A 732 -11.17 -19.18 22.79
N SER A 733 -9.94 -19.48 22.37
CA SER A 733 -8.73 -19.07 23.05
C SER A 733 -7.89 -18.14 22.22
N VAL A 734 -7.19 -17.22 22.90
CA VAL A 734 -6.13 -16.38 22.33
C VAL A 734 -4.83 -16.70 23.05
N ASP A 735 -3.85 -17.18 22.32
CA ASP A 735 -2.52 -17.52 22.78
C ASP A 735 -1.48 -16.61 22.10
N TYR A 736 -0.35 -16.36 22.76
CA TYR A 736 0.76 -15.66 22.15
C TYR A 736 1.62 -16.64 21.34
N GLU A 737 1.69 -16.43 20.03
CA GLU A 737 2.48 -17.24 19.09
C GLU A 737 3.66 -16.40 18.56
N PRO A 738 4.89 -16.63 19.05
CA PRO A 738 6.04 -15.80 18.67
C PRO A 738 6.60 -16.07 17.28
N GLY A 739 6.23 -17.20 16.67
CA GLY A 739 6.58 -17.59 15.30
C GLY A 739 5.36 -17.51 14.37
N GLU A 740 5.13 -18.58 13.62
CA GLU A 740 3.98 -18.68 12.76
C GLU A 740 2.68 -18.92 13.54
N SER A 741 1.60 -18.24 13.14
CA SER A 741 0.28 -18.49 13.72
C SER A 741 -0.22 -19.88 13.34
N GLN A 742 -0.70 -20.64 14.31
CA GLN A 742 -1.32 -21.95 14.09
C GLN A 742 -2.84 -21.86 13.84
N THR A 743 -3.39 -20.67 13.92
CA THR A 743 -4.80 -20.34 13.70
C THR A 743 -4.91 -19.06 12.87
N GLY A 744 -6.11 -18.69 12.48
CA GLY A 744 -6.37 -17.39 11.84
C GLY A 744 -6.29 -16.18 12.81
N LEU A 745 -5.82 -16.39 14.05
CA LEU A 745 -5.72 -15.36 15.07
C LEU A 745 -4.45 -14.51 14.90
N PHE A 746 -4.47 -13.37 15.57
CA PHE A 746 -3.40 -12.39 15.57
C PHE A 746 -2.17 -12.85 16.37
N GLY A 747 -0.97 -12.51 15.93
CA GLY A 747 0.27 -12.68 16.71
C GLY A 747 1.41 -13.42 16.00
N GLY A 748 1.15 -14.20 14.96
CA GLY A 748 2.18 -14.91 14.21
C GLY A 748 2.61 -14.21 12.93
N ASN A 749 3.68 -14.70 12.30
CA ASN A 749 4.22 -14.13 11.06
C ASN A 749 3.31 -14.35 9.85
N SER A 750 2.51 -15.42 9.84
CA SER A 750 1.52 -15.69 8.80
C SER A 750 0.31 -14.76 8.83
N ASN A 751 0.18 -13.93 9.85
CA ASN A 751 -0.81 -12.87 9.86
C ASN A 751 -0.25 -11.63 9.13
N TRP A 752 -1.04 -11.02 8.25
CA TRP A 752 -0.62 -9.87 7.44
C TRP A 752 -0.06 -8.68 8.26
N ARG A 753 -0.43 -8.52 9.52
CA ARG A 753 0.11 -7.49 10.42
C ARG A 753 1.43 -7.89 11.07
N GLY A 754 1.71 -9.17 11.15
CA GLY A 754 2.83 -9.71 11.88
C GLY A 754 2.80 -9.45 13.39
N PRO A 755 3.83 -9.90 14.14
CA PRO A 755 3.90 -9.74 15.58
C PRO A 755 4.18 -8.31 16.05
N VAL A 756 4.73 -7.43 15.18
CA VAL A 756 4.98 -6.01 15.43
C VAL A 756 4.45 -5.19 14.26
N TRP A 757 3.38 -4.44 14.49
CA TRP A 757 2.71 -3.69 13.44
C TRP A 757 3.16 -2.23 13.40
N PHE A 758 3.97 -1.86 12.41
CA PHE A 758 4.62 -0.55 12.31
C PHE A 758 3.68 0.66 12.27
N PRO A 759 2.57 0.69 11.51
CA PRO A 759 1.69 1.86 11.52
C PRO A 759 1.13 2.20 12.90
N VAL A 760 0.72 1.19 13.68
CA VAL A 760 0.24 1.39 15.05
C VAL A 760 1.38 1.82 15.98
N ASN A 761 2.58 1.21 15.84
CA ASN A 761 3.76 1.64 16.60
C ASN A 761 4.10 3.11 16.32
N TYR A 762 4.00 3.57 15.07
CA TYR A 762 4.22 4.96 14.72
C TYR A 762 3.26 5.90 15.45
N LEU A 763 1.95 5.59 15.46
CA LEU A 763 0.93 6.37 16.17
C LEU A 763 1.18 6.41 17.69
N LEU A 764 1.57 5.28 18.27
CA LEU A 764 1.87 5.21 19.71
C LEU A 764 3.13 6.01 20.06
N VAL A 765 4.18 5.94 19.26
CA VAL A 765 5.39 6.78 19.44
C VAL A 765 5.05 8.27 19.32
N GLU A 766 4.21 8.65 18.38
CA GLU A 766 3.74 10.03 18.23
C GLU A 766 2.94 10.49 19.47
N ALA A 767 2.06 9.64 19.98
CA ALA A 767 1.31 9.91 21.21
C ALA A 767 2.24 10.05 22.42
N LEU A 768 3.23 9.16 22.57
CA LEU A 768 4.21 9.24 23.66
C LEU A 768 5.02 10.53 23.61
N ARG A 769 5.42 11.01 22.42
CA ARG A 769 6.08 12.30 22.26
C ARG A 769 5.18 13.45 22.71
N ARG A 770 3.90 13.45 22.35
CA ARG A 770 2.93 14.47 22.80
C ARG A 770 2.76 14.47 24.34
N PHE A 771 2.73 13.30 24.98
CA PHE A 771 2.71 13.19 26.43
C PHE A 771 4.02 13.71 27.06
N ALA A 772 5.17 13.37 26.47
CA ALA A 772 6.47 13.84 26.94
C ALA A 772 6.60 15.38 26.81
N ASP A 773 6.17 15.92 25.68
CA ASP A 773 6.16 17.40 25.47
C ASP A 773 5.23 18.11 26.46
N PHE A 774 4.11 17.47 26.83
CA PHE A 774 3.14 18.05 27.75
C PHE A 774 3.58 17.97 29.21
N TYR A 775 3.98 16.80 29.70
CA TYR A 775 4.31 16.58 31.10
C TYR A 775 5.77 16.90 31.44
N GLY A 776 6.68 16.85 30.46
CA GLY A 776 8.10 17.06 30.67
C GLY A 776 8.67 16.14 31.75
N ASP A 777 9.50 16.73 32.63
CA ASP A 777 10.12 16.01 33.74
C ASP A 777 9.15 15.68 34.90
N ASP A 778 7.93 16.20 34.85
CA ASP A 778 6.92 15.95 35.91
C ASP A 778 6.29 14.55 35.82
N LEU A 779 6.48 13.84 34.65
CA LEU A 779 6.05 12.48 34.48
C LEU A 779 7.24 11.59 34.10
N ARG A 780 7.52 10.63 34.97
CA ARG A 780 8.55 9.62 34.70
C ARG A 780 7.99 8.23 34.91
N VAL A 781 8.43 7.30 34.12
CA VAL A 781 8.08 5.88 34.19
C VAL A 781 9.36 5.09 34.36
N GLU A 782 9.35 4.13 35.26
CA GLU A 782 10.50 3.27 35.51
C GLU A 782 10.79 2.37 34.30
N TYR A 783 12.07 2.38 33.84
CA TYR A 783 12.50 1.52 32.75
C TYR A 783 14.00 1.15 32.90
N PRO A 784 14.36 -0.14 32.87
CA PRO A 784 13.43 -1.30 32.93
C PRO A 784 12.68 -1.36 34.26
N ALA A 785 11.56 -2.08 34.29
CA ALA A 785 10.76 -2.24 35.51
C ALA A 785 11.61 -2.79 36.64
N GLY A 786 11.50 -2.19 37.87
CA GLY A 786 12.32 -2.58 39.02
C GLY A 786 13.72 -1.98 39.07
N SER A 787 14.05 -1.03 38.19
CA SER A 787 15.38 -0.39 38.11
C SER A 787 15.53 0.80 39.10
N GLY A 788 14.41 1.36 39.64
CA GLY A 788 14.41 2.57 40.46
C GLY A 788 14.71 3.81 39.64
#